data_7d447295a3173881b50e25c7189c9816
#
_entry.id   7d447295a3173881b50e25c7189c9816
#
_cell.length_a   1.000
_cell.length_b   1.000
_cell.length_c   1.000
_cell.angle_alpha   90.00
_cell.angle_beta   90.00
_cell.angle_gamma   90.00
#
_symmetry.space_group_name_H-M   'P 1'
#
loop_
_entity.id
_entity.type
_entity.pdbx_description
1 polymer ?
#
loop_
_entity_poly.entity_id
_entity_poly.type
_entity_poly.pdbx_seq_one_letter_code
_entity_poly.pdbx_strand_id
1 'polypeptide(L)'
;MKRIYIVILLLAALLPDVFGQVGQREINPTIDYTRTPRTYYIGNITVDGINNYDDYLLIGLSGLTVGQPITIPGDEITKAVKRYWRNGLFSNVAISVDSLVNDSVYLHIQLQQRPRISQINYNGVRKGERDDLQEKLGLIKDNQLTPNMLDRAKLLCKRYFDDKGFKNAEITIMQRDDASQPDKVILDVNVDKKDKVKIHKIHIIGNQNLKTGKIKGNLIKPGVLKKIHEKGTLAGLFRSKKFTDAKYKEAKENLMSKYAELGYMDAILVSDSVVPSGNDVDIYMTVEEGQRYFVRNIEWVGNTLYPTEGLGELLRMKKGDVFNQKHLNDRLKGDDDAVGNLYYNNGYVFSQLDPVVVNVVEDSVDLEIRIFEGVQAHISHVRITGNDRVYENVVRRELKNKPGDLFSKDALMRSYREIAALGHFDAESINPDIKPDPTNGTVDIDWGLTSKSSDQIEFSLGYGQTGVVGRIGLKFTNFCMANLFKKNGIRRGLLPQGNGETFSISGQTNGRYFQSYSVNYINPWFGGKRPNTLSIGASFSKQTDISDNYYNSAYYNNYYSSFLYGMGGGYGYNYYENYYDPDKSFMTFSFSIGWGKRLRWPDDYFNLTAELSYIRYMMKDWQYFLINNGNCNNITLGLTLSRNNVDNPIYPRSGSEFMLSASLTPPYSLFDKKDYANLANDFYSETYQNEMQEKHRWIEYHKWKFKSRTYTALSGGNKCFVLSTRVELGLLGHYNKNKRSPFETFYVGGDGMSGYSYNYATETIGLRGYDNGSLTPNGYNGYAYDRFSIELRYPFILGASTNIYGLAFLEGGNAWDEVKKFNPFDMKKSAGVGVRIFLPMVGMLGIDWAYGFDSVFGSKTYSGSHFHFVLGQEF
;
A
#
# COMPACT_ATOMS: atom_id res chain seq x y z
N MET A 1 -13.04 -55.00 -99.21
CA MET A 1 -12.75 -53.92 -98.19
C MET A 1 -12.58 -52.52 -98.83
N LYS A 2 -12.48 -52.34 -100.10
CA LYS A 2 -12.33 -50.98 -100.75
C LYS A 2 -13.69 -50.18 -100.89
N ARG A 3 -14.85 -50.80 -100.78
CA ARG A 3 -16.13 -50.08 -100.85
C ARG A 3 -16.72 -49.56 -99.53
N ILE A 4 -16.14 -49.93 -98.34
CA ILE A 4 -16.58 -49.45 -97.05
C ILE A 4 -15.89 -48.11 -96.73
N TYR A 5 -14.69 -47.88 -97.24
CA TYR A 5 -13.96 -46.62 -97.01
C TYR A 5 -14.56 -45.39 -97.74
N ILE A 6 -15.24 -45.60 -98.87
CA ILE A 6 -15.85 -44.53 -99.63
C ILE A 6 -17.19 -44.06 -98.93
N VAL A 7 -17.91 -44.99 -98.29
CA VAL A 7 -19.17 -44.67 -97.63
C VAL A 7 -18.90 -43.91 -96.27
N ILE A 8 -17.74 -44.26 -95.62
CA ILE A 8 -17.29 -43.56 -94.44
C ILE A 8 -16.79 -42.15 -94.76
N LEU A 9 -16.14 -41.98 -95.96
CA LEU A 9 -15.60 -40.67 -96.38
C LEU A 9 -16.76 -39.77 -96.90
N LEU A 10 -17.86 -40.32 -97.41
CA LEU A 10 -19.04 -39.56 -97.82
C LEU A 10 -19.96 -39.22 -96.68
N LEU A 11 -20.00 -40.02 -95.61
CA LEU A 11 -20.70 -39.71 -94.37
C LEU A 11 -19.97 -38.63 -93.52
N ALA A 12 -18.62 -38.53 -93.63
CA ALA A 12 -17.81 -37.51 -92.95
C ALA A 12 -17.97 -36.11 -93.66
N ALA A 13 -18.48 -36.07 -94.93
CA ALA A 13 -18.67 -34.83 -95.68
C ALA A 13 -20.10 -34.22 -95.57
N LEU A 14 -20.97 -34.82 -94.69
CA LEU A 14 -22.35 -34.35 -94.50
C LEU A 14 -22.67 -34.00 -93.08
N LEU A 15 -21.64 -33.85 -92.23
CA LEU A 15 -21.84 -33.20 -90.92
C LEU A 15 -21.76 -31.70 -91.11
N PRO A 16 -22.81 -30.92 -90.78
CA PRO A 16 -22.64 -29.48 -90.79
C PRO A 16 -21.63 -29.11 -89.71
N ASP A 17 -20.76 -28.23 -90.05
CA ASP A 17 -19.83 -27.55 -89.07
C ASP A 17 -20.61 -26.98 -87.92
N VAL A 18 -20.70 -27.76 -86.88
CA VAL A 18 -20.95 -27.26 -85.56
C VAL A 18 -19.58 -26.82 -84.98
N PHE A 19 -18.98 -25.86 -85.62
CA PHE A 19 -18.00 -25.07 -84.97
C PHE A 19 -18.76 -24.17 -83.95
N GLY A 20 -18.93 -24.67 -82.69
CA GLY A 20 -19.15 -23.77 -81.58
C GLY A 20 -18.09 -22.72 -81.68
N GLN A 21 -18.48 -21.46 -81.70
CA GLN A 21 -17.56 -20.37 -81.48
C GLN A 21 -16.77 -20.65 -80.20
N VAL A 22 -15.53 -21.12 -80.34
CA VAL A 22 -14.57 -21.13 -79.29
C VAL A 22 -14.29 -19.66 -78.99
N GLY A 23 -14.92 -19.15 -77.94
CA GLY A 23 -14.72 -17.78 -77.49
C GLY A 23 -13.19 -17.51 -77.42
N GLN A 24 -12.77 -16.42 -78.00
CA GLN A 24 -11.37 -16.03 -77.90
C GLN A 24 -11.04 -15.84 -76.41
N ARG A 25 -10.21 -16.70 -75.93
CA ARG A 25 -9.69 -16.55 -74.56
C ARG A 25 -8.43 -15.64 -74.60
N GLU A 26 -8.59 -14.42 -74.15
CA GLU A 26 -7.52 -13.47 -73.97
C GLU A 26 -6.86 -13.74 -72.60
N ILE A 27 -5.60 -14.15 -72.59
CA ILE A 27 -4.84 -14.42 -71.36
C ILE A 27 -4.01 -13.19 -70.99
N ASN A 28 -4.06 -12.75 -69.74
CA ASN A 28 -3.43 -11.54 -69.20
C ASN A 28 -3.73 -10.29 -70.00
N PRO A 29 -5.01 -9.91 -70.22
CA PRO A 29 -5.38 -8.74 -71.00
C PRO A 29 -4.86 -7.48 -70.37
N THR A 30 -4.28 -6.61 -71.20
CA THR A 30 -3.86 -5.27 -70.78
C THR A 30 -5.07 -4.40 -70.62
N ILE A 31 -5.44 -4.00 -69.42
CA ILE A 31 -6.57 -3.12 -69.14
C ILE A 31 -6.16 -1.67 -69.39
N ASP A 32 -6.77 -1.10 -70.41
CA ASP A 32 -6.56 0.29 -70.74
C ASP A 32 -7.61 1.15 -70.00
N TYR A 33 -7.14 1.86 -69.00
CA TYR A 33 -7.98 2.74 -68.16
C TYR A 33 -8.52 3.99 -68.84
N THR A 34 -8.03 4.26 -70.09
CA THR A 34 -8.51 5.36 -70.91
C THR A 34 -9.74 5.01 -71.75
N ARG A 35 -10.08 3.74 -71.89
CA ARG A 35 -11.22 3.27 -72.70
C ARG A 35 -12.52 3.38 -71.87
N THR A 36 -13.63 3.46 -72.58
CA THR A 36 -14.99 3.37 -71.99
C THR A 36 -15.17 2.08 -71.21
N PRO A 37 -15.61 2.17 -69.90
CA PRO A 37 -15.82 1.00 -69.07
C PRO A 37 -16.75 -0.02 -69.72
N ARG A 38 -16.39 -1.30 -69.70
CA ARG A 38 -17.20 -2.43 -70.16
C ARG A 38 -17.66 -3.26 -68.97
N THR A 39 -18.90 -3.75 -69.04
CA THR A 39 -19.48 -4.66 -68.08
C THR A 39 -19.20 -6.11 -68.48
N TYR A 40 -18.61 -6.87 -67.53
CA TYR A 40 -18.35 -8.30 -67.65
C TYR A 40 -19.04 -9.03 -66.51
N TYR A 41 -19.18 -10.37 -66.61
CA TYR A 41 -19.63 -11.20 -65.49
C TYR A 41 -18.42 -11.91 -64.88
N ILE A 42 -18.34 -11.99 -63.58
CA ILE A 42 -17.25 -12.70 -62.90
C ILE A 42 -17.40 -14.19 -63.14
N GLY A 43 -16.51 -14.78 -63.97
CA GLY A 43 -16.51 -16.22 -64.28
C GLY A 43 -15.91 -17.09 -63.16
N ASN A 44 -14.79 -16.64 -62.60
CA ASN A 44 -14.15 -17.24 -61.44
C ASN A 44 -13.27 -16.22 -60.73
N ILE A 45 -12.97 -16.51 -59.44
CA ILE A 45 -12.03 -15.73 -58.61
C ILE A 45 -11.02 -16.72 -58.00
N THR A 46 -9.76 -16.51 -58.25
CA THR A 46 -8.65 -17.25 -57.62
C THR A 46 -7.94 -16.36 -56.64
N VAL A 47 -7.46 -16.95 -55.55
CA VAL A 47 -6.71 -16.21 -54.48
C VAL A 47 -5.38 -16.91 -54.23
N ASP A 48 -4.31 -16.14 -54.18
CA ASP A 48 -2.98 -16.61 -53.89
C ASP A 48 -2.24 -15.78 -52.86
N GLY A 49 -1.18 -16.34 -52.28
CA GLY A 49 -0.25 -15.66 -51.39
C GLY A 49 -0.56 -15.87 -49.92
N ILE A 50 -1.61 -16.63 -49.55
CA ILE A 50 -1.97 -16.93 -48.18
C ILE A 50 -2.42 -18.37 -48.02
N ASN A 51 -1.77 -19.13 -47.13
CA ASN A 51 -2.08 -20.55 -46.93
C ASN A 51 -2.88 -20.85 -45.65
N ASN A 52 -3.15 -19.81 -44.83
CA ASN A 52 -3.75 -19.96 -43.47
C ASN A 52 -5.24 -19.68 -43.40
N TYR A 53 -5.86 -19.36 -44.53
CA TYR A 53 -7.29 -19.08 -44.66
C TYR A 53 -7.87 -19.79 -45.86
N ASP A 54 -9.07 -20.26 -45.76
CA ASP A 54 -9.78 -20.86 -46.88
C ASP A 54 -10.10 -19.81 -47.95
N ASP A 55 -9.89 -20.16 -49.24
CA ASP A 55 -10.11 -19.26 -50.37
C ASP A 55 -11.50 -18.63 -50.40
N TYR A 56 -12.53 -19.40 -50.01
CA TYR A 56 -13.90 -18.89 -49.99
C TYR A 56 -14.07 -17.75 -48.96
N LEU A 57 -13.37 -17.78 -47.84
CA LEU A 57 -13.38 -16.71 -46.84
C LEU A 57 -12.70 -15.45 -47.36
N LEU A 58 -11.55 -15.64 -48.00
CA LEU A 58 -10.80 -14.53 -48.59
C LEU A 58 -11.61 -13.89 -49.73
N ILE A 59 -12.22 -14.69 -50.61
CA ILE A 59 -13.12 -14.19 -51.68
C ILE A 59 -14.29 -13.43 -51.04
N GLY A 60 -14.92 -13.96 -50.01
CA GLY A 60 -16.01 -13.33 -49.30
C GLY A 60 -15.68 -11.94 -48.73
N LEU A 61 -14.42 -11.77 -48.24
CA LEU A 61 -13.92 -10.48 -47.76
C LEU A 61 -13.84 -9.42 -48.85
N SER A 62 -13.58 -9.81 -50.13
CA SER A 62 -13.59 -8.88 -51.26
C SER A 62 -14.97 -8.27 -51.51
N GLY A 63 -16.03 -9.05 -51.17
CA GLY A 63 -17.40 -8.74 -51.55
C GLY A 63 -17.70 -8.90 -53.04
N LEU A 64 -16.82 -9.61 -53.75
CA LEU A 64 -17.03 -10.03 -55.16
C LEU A 64 -17.63 -11.43 -55.15
N THR A 65 -18.57 -11.71 -56.01
CA THR A 65 -19.17 -13.06 -56.14
C THR A 65 -19.18 -13.50 -57.59
N VAL A 66 -18.92 -14.78 -57.82
CA VAL A 66 -18.98 -15.40 -59.13
C VAL A 66 -20.40 -15.22 -59.69
N GLY A 67 -20.53 -14.85 -61.00
CA GLY A 67 -21.76 -14.54 -61.65
C GLY A 67 -22.26 -13.07 -61.50
N GLN A 68 -21.59 -12.27 -60.68
CA GLN A 68 -21.93 -10.85 -60.48
C GLN A 68 -21.44 -10.03 -61.71
N PRO A 69 -22.24 -9.07 -62.21
CA PRO A 69 -21.75 -8.10 -63.18
C PRO A 69 -20.74 -7.15 -62.56
N ILE A 70 -19.62 -6.91 -63.24
CA ILE A 70 -18.54 -6.02 -62.83
C ILE A 70 -18.12 -5.13 -64.03
N THR A 71 -17.94 -3.87 -63.72
CA THR A 71 -17.48 -2.90 -64.71
C THR A 71 -15.95 -2.75 -64.63
N ILE A 72 -15.25 -2.95 -65.74
CA ILE A 72 -13.79 -2.84 -65.82
C ILE A 72 -13.39 -1.86 -66.94
N PRO A 73 -12.62 -0.82 -66.60
CA PRO A 73 -12.26 -0.32 -65.28
C PRO A 73 -13.48 0.24 -64.52
N GLY A 74 -13.53 0.01 -63.18
CA GLY A 74 -14.66 0.43 -62.34
C GLY A 74 -14.36 0.44 -60.88
N ASP A 75 -15.36 0.91 -60.09
CA ASP A 75 -15.25 1.12 -58.64
C ASP A 75 -15.29 -0.17 -57.82
N GLU A 76 -15.84 -1.27 -58.38
CA GLU A 76 -16.02 -2.55 -57.68
C GLU A 76 -14.69 -3.13 -57.22
N ILE A 77 -13.66 -3.10 -58.06
CA ILE A 77 -12.29 -3.54 -57.72
C ILE A 77 -11.72 -2.64 -56.64
N THR A 78 -11.89 -1.33 -56.79
CA THR A 78 -11.39 -0.38 -55.78
C THR A 78 -12.05 -0.61 -54.41
N LYS A 79 -13.37 -0.90 -54.41
CA LYS A 79 -14.14 -1.22 -53.20
C LYS A 79 -13.65 -2.54 -52.58
N ALA A 80 -13.35 -3.56 -53.37
CA ALA A 80 -12.81 -4.83 -52.91
C ALA A 80 -11.43 -4.66 -52.26
N VAL A 81 -10.53 -3.92 -52.92
CA VAL A 81 -9.21 -3.58 -52.34
C VAL A 81 -9.36 -2.82 -51.05
N LYS A 82 -10.25 -1.80 -50.97
CA LYS A 82 -10.52 -1.05 -49.72
C LYS A 82 -11.09 -1.92 -48.60
N ARG A 83 -11.88 -2.96 -48.91
CA ARG A 83 -12.38 -3.90 -47.91
C ARG A 83 -11.26 -4.73 -47.29
N TYR A 84 -10.35 -5.24 -48.09
CA TYR A 84 -9.16 -5.95 -47.57
C TYR A 84 -8.31 -5.06 -46.68
N TRP A 85 -8.06 -3.80 -47.13
CA TRP A 85 -7.28 -2.84 -46.32
C TRP A 85 -7.92 -2.50 -44.98
N ARG A 86 -9.25 -2.39 -44.92
CA ARG A 86 -10.00 -2.11 -43.67
C ARG A 86 -9.85 -3.22 -42.66
N ASN A 87 -9.72 -4.49 -43.11
CA ASN A 87 -9.52 -5.61 -42.20
C ASN A 87 -8.16 -5.58 -41.49
N GLY A 88 -7.20 -4.82 -42.03
CA GLY A 88 -5.86 -4.67 -41.44
C GLY A 88 -4.98 -5.92 -41.46
N LEU A 89 -5.46 -7.03 -42.04
CA LEU A 89 -4.78 -8.32 -42.04
C LEU A 89 -3.66 -8.41 -43.09
N PHE A 90 -3.73 -7.58 -44.13
CA PHE A 90 -2.88 -7.69 -45.33
C PHE A 90 -1.90 -6.53 -45.45
N SER A 91 -0.71 -6.83 -45.90
CA SER A 91 0.35 -5.86 -46.21
C SER A 91 0.34 -5.42 -47.67
N ASN A 92 -0.15 -6.28 -48.55
CA ASN A 92 -0.34 -5.97 -49.96
C ASN A 92 -1.58 -6.67 -50.49
N VAL A 93 -2.28 -6.02 -51.43
CA VAL A 93 -3.47 -6.51 -52.10
C VAL A 93 -3.40 -6.10 -53.58
N ALA A 94 -3.32 -7.06 -54.45
CA ALA A 94 -3.38 -6.82 -55.91
C ALA A 94 -4.53 -7.66 -56.51
N ILE A 95 -5.33 -7.05 -57.31
CA ILE A 95 -6.38 -7.74 -58.06
C ILE A 95 -6.09 -7.54 -59.57
N SER A 96 -5.87 -8.63 -60.26
CA SER A 96 -5.58 -8.66 -61.68
C SER A 96 -6.63 -9.44 -62.44
N VAL A 97 -6.72 -9.22 -63.74
CA VAL A 97 -7.54 -10.02 -64.65
C VAL A 97 -6.66 -11.09 -65.26
N ASP A 98 -6.92 -12.36 -64.94
CA ASP A 98 -6.20 -13.52 -65.44
C ASP A 98 -6.57 -13.83 -66.92
N SER A 99 -7.85 -13.82 -67.24
CA SER A 99 -8.32 -14.00 -68.60
C SER A 99 -9.70 -13.41 -68.85
N LEU A 100 -9.99 -13.11 -70.13
CA LEU A 100 -11.30 -12.72 -70.63
C LEU A 100 -11.78 -13.79 -71.58
N VAL A 101 -13.01 -14.29 -71.40
CA VAL A 101 -13.64 -15.25 -72.29
C VAL A 101 -15.05 -14.74 -72.63
N ASN A 102 -15.26 -14.24 -73.80
CA ASN A 102 -16.48 -13.54 -74.21
C ASN A 102 -16.82 -12.38 -73.24
N ASP A 103 -17.94 -12.44 -72.53
CA ASP A 103 -18.39 -11.45 -71.58
C ASP A 103 -18.02 -11.85 -70.08
N SER A 104 -17.20 -12.89 -69.87
CA SER A 104 -16.79 -13.35 -68.57
C SER A 104 -15.37 -12.97 -68.27
N VAL A 105 -15.12 -12.41 -67.07
CA VAL A 105 -13.81 -12.05 -66.52
C VAL A 105 -13.37 -13.02 -65.41
N TYR A 106 -12.16 -13.47 -65.48
CA TYR A 106 -11.52 -14.32 -64.48
C TYR A 106 -10.58 -13.44 -63.68
N LEU A 107 -10.85 -13.30 -62.37
CA LEU A 107 -10.08 -12.44 -61.49
C LEU A 107 -9.09 -13.24 -60.63
N HIS A 108 -7.89 -12.70 -60.49
CA HIS A 108 -6.86 -13.24 -59.63
C HIS A 108 -6.54 -12.24 -58.52
N ILE A 109 -6.70 -12.63 -57.28
CA ILE A 109 -6.45 -11.83 -56.07
C ILE A 109 -5.16 -12.32 -55.45
N GLN A 110 -4.13 -11.48 -55.41
CA GLN A 110 -2.90 -11.74 -54.75
C GLN A 110 -2.88 -10.96 -53.42
N LEU A 111 -2.75 -11.71 -52.33
CA LEU A 111 -2.76 -11.17 -50.96
C LEU A 111 -1.44 -11.45 -50.30
N GLN A 112 -0.92 -10.51 -49.55
CA GLN A 112 0.24 -10.69 -48.69
C GLN A 112 -0.14 -10.41 -47.26
N GLN A 113 -0.01 -11.39 -46.40
CA GLN A 113 -0.34 -11.26 -45.00
C GLN A 113 0.68 -10.35 -44.28
N ARG A 114 0.21 -9.57 -43.30
CA ARG A 114 1.13 -8.85 -42.41
C ARG A 114 1.86 -9.83 -41.48
N PRO A 115 3.16 -9.64 -41.26
CA PRO A 115 3.91 -10.53 -40.39
C PRO A 115 3.42 -10.49 -38.96
N ARG A 116 3.64 -11.57 -38.23
CA ARG A 116 3.36 -11.67 -36.79
C ARG A 116 4.64 -11.46 -35.98
N ILE A 117 4.50 -10.96 -34.78
CA ILE A 117 5.62 -10.75 -33.85
C ILE A 117 6.07 -12.08 -33.28
N SER A 118 7.30 -12.53 -33.59
CA SER A 118 7.89 -13.72 -32.97
C SER A 118 8.55 -13.42 -31.63
N GLN A 119 9.27 -12.31 -31.56
CA GLN A 119 10.02 -11.89 -30.37
C GLN A 119 10.15 -10.36 -30.33
N ILE A 120 10.26 -9.83 -29.12
CA ILE A 120 10.50 -8.41 -28.90
C ILE A 120 11.76 -8.28 -28.04
N ASN A 121 12.74 -7.59 -28.55
CA ASN A 121 14.00 -7.31 -27.87
C ASN A 121 14.00 -5.84 -27.44
N TYR A 122 14.42 -5.57 -26.23
CA TYR A 122 14.54 -4.21 -25.69
C TYR A 122 16.01 -3.92 -25.41
N ASN A 123 16.61 -3.00 -26.18
CA ASN A 123 18.01 -2.62 -26.10
C ASN A 123 18.15 -1.22 -25.48
N GLY A 124 19.20 -0.99 -24.69
CA GLY A 124 19.48 0.29 -24.04
C GLY A 124 18.65 0.57 -22.77
N VAL A 125 17.85 -0.40 -22.28
CA VAL A 125 16.99 -0.26 -21.12
C VAL A 125 17.42 -1.19 -19.96
N ARG A 126 17.07 -0.81 -18.72
CA ARG A 126 17.29 -1.64 -17.53
C ARG A 126 16.19 -2.69 -17.41
N LYS A 127 16.43 -3.76 -16.63
CA LYS A 127 15.46 -4.85 -16.44
C LYS A 127 14.08 -4.35 -16.02
N GLY A 128 13.96 -3.50 -14.99
CA GLY A 128 12.67 -2.97 -14.55
C GLY A 128 12.01 -2.04 -15.58
N GLU A 129 12.79 -1.30 -16.38
CA GLU A 129 12.25 -0.48 -17.48
C GLU A 129 11.73 -1.34 -18.62
N ARG A 130 12.37 -2.47 -18.89
CA ARG A 130 11.90 -3.44 -19.87
C ARG A 130 10.56 -4.03 -19.48
N ASP A 131 10.42 -4.41 -18.21
CA ASP A 131 9.19 -5.00 -17.69
C ASP A 131 8.03 -3.98 -17.77
N ASP A 132 8.28 -2.70 -17.39
CA ASP A 132 7.34 -1.58 -17.54
C ASP A 132 6.93 -1.34 -19.00
N LEU A 133 7.90 -1.39 -19.94
CA LEU A 133 7.66 -1.16 -21.36
C LEU A 133 6.87 -2.31 -21.98
N GLN A 134 7.17 -3.55 -21.62
CA GLN A 134 6.46 -4.72 -22.09
C GLN A 134 4.96 -4.65 -21.77
N GLU A 135 4.62 -4.14 -20.60
CA GLU A 135 3.23 -3.92 -20.19
C GLU A 135 2.57 -2.74 -20.94
N LYS A 136 3.30 -1.62 -21.08
CA LYS A 136 2.74 -0.35 -21.57
C LYS A 136 2.66 -0.24 -23.10
N LEU A 137 3.57 -0.86 -23.83
CA LEU A 137 3.61 -0.70 -25.29
C LEU A 137 2.51 -1.47 -26.02
N GLY A 138 1.90 -2.46 -25.40
CA GLY A 138 0.85 -3.28 -26.00
C GLY A 138 1.34 -4.15 -27.16
N LEU A 139 2.67 -4.37 -27.26
CA LEU A 139 3.27 -5.30 -28.20
C LEU A 139 3.21 -6.69 -27.61
N ILE A 140 2.48 -7.60 -28.24
CA ILE A 140 2.28 -8.97 -27.74
C ILE A 140 2.80 -9.93 -28.78
N LYS A 141 3.54 -10.96 -28.33
CA LYS A 141 4.00 -12.06 -29.17
C LYS A 141 2.81 -12.71 -29.89
N ASP A 142 3.03 -13.16 -31.12
CA ASP A 142 2.07 -13.77 -32.04
C ASP A 142 0.94 -12.84 -32.52
N ASN A 143 0.89 -11.58 -32.09
CA ASN A 143 0.01 -10.58 -32.67
C ASN A 143 0.52 -10.13 -34.04
N GLN A 144 -0.42 -9.81 -34.91
CA GLN A 144 -0.12 -9.28 -36.24
C GLN A 144 0.39 -7.84 -36.12
N LEU A 145 1.47 -7.55 -36.81
CA LEU A 145 2.14 -6.26 -36.77
C LEU A 145 1.50 -5.26 -37.76
N THR A 146 1.05 -4.14 -37.26
CA THR A 146 0.54 -3.03 -38.08
C THR A 146 1.42 -1.78 -37.90
N PRO A 147 1.53 -0.92 -38.94
CA PRO A 147 2.29 0.32 -38.85
C PRO A 147 1.82 1.21 -37.66
N ASN A 148 0.53 1.29 -37.44
CA ASN A 148 -0.05 2.06 -36.34
C ASN A 148 0.42 1.53 -34.98
N MET A 149 0.57 0.21 -34.82
CA MET A 149 1.12 -0.36 -33.57
C MET A 149 2.57 0.08 -33.33
N LEU A 150 3.39 0.13 -34.37
CA LEU A 150 4.79 0.58 -34.27
C LEU A 150 4.87 2.07 -33.90
N ASP A 151 4.08 2.91 -34.58
CA ASP A 151 4.05 4.35 -34.28
C ASP A 151 3.54 4.61 -32.88
N ARG A 152 2.48 3.93 -32.46
CA ARG A 152 1.95 3.99 -31.11
C ARG A 152 2.97 3.51 -30.06
N ALA A 153 3.63 2.40 -30.31
CA ALA A 153 4.65 1.87 -29.41
C ALA A 153 5.83 2.85 -29.29
N LYS A 154 6.28 3.42 -30.40
CA LYS A 154 7.33 4.45 -30.41
C LYS A 154 6.93 5.67 -29.60
N LEU A 155 5.70 6.16 -29.76
CA LEU A 155 5.16 7.30 -29.03
C LEU A 155 5.06 7.00 -27.52
N LEU A 156 4.52 5.84 -27.13
CA LEU A 156 4.40 5.43 -25.74
C LEU A 156 5.75 5.23 -25.08
N CYS A 157 6.72 4.64 -25.80
CA CYS A 157 8.08 4.48 -25.33
C CYS A 157 8.75 5.85 -25.11
N LYS A 158 8.58 6.78 -26.06
CA LYS A 158 9.07 8.16 -25.92
C LYS A 158 8.49 8.84 -24.70
N ARG A 159 7.15 8.81 -24.54
CA ARG A 159 6.46 9.39 -23.38
C ARG A 159 6.94 8.79 -22.06
N TYR A 160 7.15 7.48 -22.00
CA TYR A 160 7.69 6.80 -20.82
C TYR A 160 9.05 7.35 -20.38
N PHE A 161 9.97 7.58 -21.34
CA PHE A 161 11.29 8.14 -21.04
C PHE A 161 11.23 9.64 -20.76
N ASP A 162 10.35 10.39 -21.42
CA ASP A 162 10.12 11.80 -21.13
C ASP A 162 9.63 11.98 -19.67
N ASP A 163 8.71 11.15 -19.20
CA ASP A 163 8.22 11.16 -17.80
C ASP A 163 9.33 10.81 -16.79
N LYS A 164 10.32 10.02 -17.22
CA LYS A 164 11.52 9.73 -16.43
C LYS A 164 12.61 10.82 -16.52
N GLY A 165 12.38 11.85 -17.34
CA GLY A 165 13.28 13.01 -17.51
C GLY A 165 14.29 12.87 -18.64
N PHE A 166 14.19 11.85 -19.50
CA PHE A 166 15.03 11.65 -20.66
C PHE A 166 14.38 12.26 -21.91
N LYS A 167 14.19 13.57 -21.93
CA LYS A 167 13.49 14.28 -23.01
C LYS A 167 14.15 14.15 -24.37
N ASN A 168 15.46 13.93 -24.40
CA ASN A 168 16.24 13.76 -25.63
C ASN A 168 16.41 12.27 -26.03
N ALA A 169 15.66 11.36 -25.41
CA ALA A 169 15.73 9.95 -25.76
C ALA A 169 15.32 9.71 -27.21
N GLU A 170 16.12 8.98 -27.95
CA GLU A 170 15.86 8.54 -29.31
C GLU A 170 15.38 7.10 -29.30
N ILE A 171 14.23 6.85 -29.90
CA ILE A 171 13.60 5.52 -29.94
C ILE A 171 13.51 5.09 -31.40
N THR A 172 14.12 3.94 -31.69
CA THR A 172 14.05 3.32 -33.01
C THR A 172 13.53 1.90 -32.86
N ILE A 173 12.43 1.58 -33.53
CA ILE A 173 11.88 0.22 -33.59
C ILE A 173 12.21 -0.34 -34.95
N MET A 174 13.06 -1.36 -35.00
CA MET A 174 13.43 -2.05 -36.22
C MET A 174 12.74 -3.41 -36.29
N GLN A 175 12.26 -3.76 -37.43
CA GLN A 175 11.74 -5.09 -37.72
C GLN A 175 12.73 -5.86 -38.57
N ARG A 176 12.95 -7.12 -38.27
CA ARG A 176 13.72 -8.05 -39.06
C ARG A 176 13.01 -9.38 -39.15
N ASP A 177 13.12 -10.04 -40.29
CA ASP A 177 12.51 -11.34 -40.49
C ASP A 177 13.11 -12.38 -39.54
N ASP A 178 12.28 -13.26 -39.02
CA ASP A 178 12.70 -14.37 -38.17
C ASP A 178 13.11 -15.56 -39.10
N ALA A 179 14.39 -15.80 -39.21
CA ALA A 179 14.92 -16.90 -40.03
C ALA A 179 14.42 -18.29 -39.59
N SER A 180 13.93 -18.42 -38.36
CA SER A 180 13.44 -19.70 -37.81
C SER A 180 11.95 -19.93 -38.04
N GLN A 181 11.19 -18.87 -38.34
CA GLN A 181 9.72 -18.91 -38.45
C GLN A 181 9.25 -18.06 -39.62
N PRO A 182 8.87 -18.69 -40.75
CA PRO A 182 8.35 -17.95 -41.92
C PRO A 182 7.12 -17.11 -41.51
N ASP A 183 6.95 -15.96 -42.11
CA ASP A 183 5.86 -14.97 -41.88
C ASP A 183 5.89 -14.32 -40.50
N LYS A 184 6.99 -14.44 -39.73
CA LYS A 184 7.16 -13.76 -38.46
C LYS A 184 8.36 -12.81 -38.47
N VAL A 185 8.25 -11.78 -37.61
CA VAL A 185 9.29 -10.77 -37.46
C VAL A 185 9.71 -10.61 -36.02
N ILE A 186 10.97 -10.31 -35.81
CA ILE A 186 11.52 -9.90 -34.53
C ILE A 186 11.51 -8.38 -34.49
N LEU A 187 11.01 -7.82 -33.37
CA LEU A 187 11.05 -6.39 -33.15
C LEU A 187 12.20 -6.04 -32.20
N ASP A 188 13.13 -5.22 -32.69
CA ASP A 188 14.21 -4.66 -31.87
C ASP A 188 13.88 -3.22 -31.52
N VAL A 189 13.46 -3.01 -30.24
CA VAL A 189 13.16 -1.69 -29.66
C VAL A 189 14.49 -1.16 -29.11
N ASN A 190 15.13 -0.26 -29.82
CA ASN A 190 16.39 0.35 -29.46
C ASN A 190 16.11 1.71 -28.83
N VAL A 191 16.61 1.92 -27.63
CA VAL A 191 16.44 3.16 -26.86
C VAL A 191 17.81 3.74 -26.53
N ASP A 192 18.11 4.88 -27.11
CA ASP A 192 19.23 5.73 -26.70
C ASP A 192 18.66 6.82 -25.79
N LYS A 193 18.86 6.65 -24.48
CA LYS A 193 18.24 7.53 -23.48
C LYS A 193 18.83 8.93 -23.47
N LYS A 194 20.07 9.10 -23.93
CA LYS A 194 20.85 10.32 -23.69
C LYS A 194 20.88 10.69 -22.19
N ASP A 195 21.29 11.89 -21.86
CA ASP A 195 21.30 12.40 -20.51
C ASP A 195 19.91 12.86 -20.05
N LYS A 196 19.69 12.83 -18.73
CA LYS A 196 18.49 13.42 -18.16
C LYS A 196 18.54 14.92 -18.25
N VAL A 197 17.53 15.51 -18.84
CA VAL A 197 17.35 16.96 -18.86
C VAL A 197 17.02 17.45 -17.45
N LYS A 198 17.80 18.40 -16.95
CA LYS A 198 17.62 19.03 -15.64
C LYS A 198 17.28 20.49 -15.81
N ILE A 199 16.74 21.09 -14.77
CA ILE A 199 16.48 22.52 -14.75
C ILE A 199 17.74 23.21 -14.28
N HIS A 200 18.36 24.00 -15.19
CA HIS A 200 19.51 24.82 -14.85
C HIS A 200 19.06 26.03 -14.04
N LYS A 201 18.14 26.86 -14.56
CA LYS A 201 17.66 28.06 -13.87
C LYS A 201 16.18 28.31 -14.14
N ILE A 202 15.50 28.96 -13.18
CA ILE A 202 14.10 29.39 -13.30
C ILE A 202 14.06 30.90 -13.17
N HIS A 203 13.60 31.59 -14.20
CA HIS A 203 13.43 33.02 -14.24
C HIS A 203 11.97 33.36 -14.08
N ILE A 204 11.64 34.18 -13.09
CA ILE A 204 10.28 34.63 -12.84
C ILE A 204 10.30 36.13 -12.95
N ILE A 205 9.46 36.67 -13.79
CA ILE A 205 9.41 38.09 -14.16
C ILE A 205 8.03 38.62 -13.82
N GLY A 206 7.95 39.88 -13.31
CA GLY A 206 6.66 40.49 -12.97
C GLY A 206 6.15 40.20 -11.57
N ASN A 207 6.78 39.31 -10.80
CA ASN A 207 6.39 38.93 -9.45
C ASN A 207 6.83 39.99 -8.41
N GLN A 208 6.04 41.04 -8.21
CA GLN A 208 6.33 42.13 -7.27
C GLN A 208 5.95 41.77 -5.82
N ASN A 209 4.75 41.25 -5.63
CA ASN A 209 4.16 40.96 -4.32
C ASN A 209 4.57 39.57 -3.78
N LEU A 210 4.72 38.59 -4.66
CA LEU A 210 5.15 37.23 -4.29
C LEU A 210 6.65 37.07 -4.55
N LYS A 211 7.47 37.22 -3.51
CA LYS A 211 8.94 37.17 -3.64
C LYS A 211 9.44 35.89 -4.29
N THR A 212 10.36 35.98 -5.23
CA THR A 212 10.97 34.85 -5.96
C THR A 212 11.47 33.73 -5.02
N GLY A 213 12.03 34.08 -3.85
CA GLY A 213 12.45 33.10 -2.85
C GLY A 213 11.30 32.25 -2.27
N LYS A 214 10.09 32.80 -2.12
CA LYS A 214 8.91 32.02 -1.74
C LYS A 214 8.44 31.15 -2.87
N ILE A 215 8.55 31.61 -4.12
CA ILE A 215 8.15 30.83 -5.32
C ILE A 215 9.08 29.62 -5.50
N LYS A 216 10.39 29.82 -5.44
CA LYS A 216 11.40 28.76 -5.62
C LYS A 216 11.59 27.87 -4.39
N GLY A 217 11.36 28.43 -3.19
CA GLY A 217 11.58 27.73 -1.91
C GLY A 217 13.02 27.75 -1.43
N ASN A 218 13.26 27.12 -0.28
CA ASN A 218 14.57 26.97 0.34
C ASN A 218 14.80 25.51 0.81
N LEU A 219 15.92 25.24 1.51
CA LEU A 219 16.30 23.92 1.97
C LEU A 219 15.21 23.26 2.83
N ILE A 220 14.56 24.03 3.69
CA ILE A 220 13.59 23.55 4.68
C ILE A 220 12.18 23.52 4.09
N LYS A 221 11.77 24.61 3.40
CA LYS A 221 10.41 24.74 2.86
C LYS A 221 10.40 24.61 1.34
N PRO A 222 9.62 23.70 0.77
CA PRO A 222 9.39 23.68 -0.67
C PRO A 222 8.74 24.99 -1.09
N GLY A 223 9.17 25.54 -2.23
CA GLY A 223 8.52 26.72 -2.81
C GLY A 223 7.14 26.41 -3.39
N VAL A 224 6.51 27.42 -3.94
CA VAL A 224 5.22 27.31 -4.63
C VAL A 224 5.29 26.33 -5.80
N LEU A 225 6.41 26.30 -6.51
CA LEU A 225 6.62 25.40 -7.66
C LEU A 225 6.74 23.92 -7.29
N LYS A 226 6.90 23.60 -6.02
CA LYS A 226 6.90 22.26 -5.38
C LYS A 226 7.77 21.18 -6.03
N LYS A 227 7.55 20.83 -7.31
CA LYS A 227 8.16 19.68 -7.97
C LYS A 227 9.26 20.02 -8.96
N ILE A 228 9.50 21.30 -9.25
CA ILE A 228 10.60 21.76 -10.11
C ILE A 228 11.63 22.55 -9.30
N HIS A 229 12.91 22.19 -9.45
CA HIS A 229 14.01 22.78 -8.69
C HIS A 229 15.25 22.99 -9.56
N GLU A 230 15.95 24.10 -9.31
CA GLU A 230 17.19 24.46 -10.01
C GLU A 230 18.38 23.58 -9.61
N LYS A 231 19.30 23.41 -10.53
CA LYS A 231 20.60 22.77 -10.31
C LYS A 231 21.51 23.72 -9.51
N GLY A 232 22.29 23.16 -8.58
CA GLY A 232 23.30 23.94 -7.83
C GLY A 232 22.78 24.75 -6.66
N THR A 233 21.48 24.76 -6.36
CA THR A 233 20.93 25.45 -5.19
C THR A 233 20.87 24.55 -3.96
N LEU A 234 21.09 25.11 -2.76
CA LEU A 234 20.90 24.39 -1.49
C LEU A 234 19.48 23.86 -1.36
N ALA A 235 18.49 24.59 -1.86
CA ALA A 235 17.09 24.17 -1.91
C ALA A 235 16.86 22.88 -2.72
N GLY A 236 17.71 22.59 -3.69
CA GLY A 236 17.67 21.42 -4.56
C GLY A 236 18.52 20.24 -4.08
N LEU A 237 19.24 20.30 -2.94
CA LEU A 237 20.23 19.29 -2.57
C LEU A 237 19.63 17.89 -2.45
N PHE A 238 18.44 17.77 -1.88
CA PHE A 238 17.73 16.49 -1.68
C PHE A 238 16.49 16.34 -2.57
N ARG A 239 16.30 17.18 -3.60
CA ARG A 239 15.10 17.22 -4.45
C ARG A 239 15.44 16.90 -5.89
N SER A 240 14.46 16.32 -6.60
CA SER A 240 14.61 15.98 -8.01
C SER A 240 14.69 17.24 -8.87
N LYS A 241 15.76 17.36 -9.65
CA LYS A 241 16.05 18.48 -10.58
C LYS A 241 15.61 18.15 -12.01
N LYS A 242 15.00 16.98 -12.25
CA LYS A 242 14.58 16.55 -13.59
C LYS A 242 13.49 17.45 -14.13
N PHE A 243 13.63 17.87 -15.38
CA PHE A 243 12.55 18.47 -16.12
C PHE A 243 11.62 17.38 -16.69
N THR A 244 10.34 17.53 -16.51
CA THR A 244 9.28 16.78 -17.21
C THR A 244 8.11 17.71 -17.46
N ASP A 245 7.43 17.53 -18.61
CA ASP A 245 6.32 18.43 -18.99
C ASP A 245 5.18 18.38 -17.97
N ALA A 246 4.89 17.18 -17.40
CA ALA A 246 3.88 17.03 -16.35
C ALA A 246 4.19 17.85 -15.09
N LYS A 247 5.44 17.82 -14.60
CA LYS A 247 5.86 18.62 -13.42
C LYS A 247 5.86 20.10 -13.71
N TYR A 248 6.21 20.47 -14.94
CA TYR A 248 6.19 21.88 -15.36
C TYR A 248 4.77 22.43 -15.43
N LYS A 249 3.82 21.65 -15.99
CA LYS A 249 2.40 22.00 -15.99
C LYS A 249 1.87 22.18 -14.58
N GLU A 250 2.12 21.21 -13.71
CA GLU A 250 1.73 21.26 -12.29
C GLU A 250 2.35 22.47 -11.56
N ALA A 251 3.59 22.83 -11.88
CA ALA A 251 4.24 23.99 -11.27
C ALA A 251 3.56 25.29 -11.69
N LYS A 252 3.15 25.44 -12.94
CA LYS A 252 2.37 26.60 -13.42
C LYS A 252 1.01 26.69 -12.71
N GLU A 253 0.30 25.59 -12.61
CA GLU A 253 -0.97 25.52 -11.89
C GLU A 253 -0.82 25.88 -10.41
N ASN A 254 0.23 25.36 -9.74
CA ASN A 254 0.53 25.72 -8.37
C ASN A 254 0.86 27.21 -8.20
N LEU A 255 1.54 27.83 -9.17
CA LEU A 255 1.87 29.25 -9.13
C LEU A 255 0.61 30.11 -9.23
N MET A 256 -0.28 29.82 -10.19
CA MET A 256 -1.55 30.54 -10.35
C MET A 256 -2.48 30.30 -9.16
N SER A 257 -2.60 29.07 -8.69
CA SER A 257 -3.34 28.75 -7.47
C SER A 257 -2.84 29.50 -6.24
N LYS A 258 -1.51 29.75 -6.15
CA LYS A 258 -0.95 30.53 -5.04
C LYS A 258 -1.30 32.00 -5.11
N TYR A 259 -1.32 32.60 -6.30
CA TYR A 259 -1.80 33.96 -6.49
C TYR A 259 -3.28 34.10 -6.12
N ALA A 260 -4.12 33.18 -6.59
CA ALA A 260 -5.53 33.13 -6.22
C ALA A 260 -5.74 32.93 -4.69
N GLU A 261 -4.88 32.12 -4.03
CA GLU A 261 -4.88 31.98 -2.55
C GLU A 261 -4.52 33.28 -1.82
N LEU A 262 -3.69 34.12 -2.43
CA LEU A 262 -3.26 35.40 -1.86
C LEU A 262 -4.19 36.58 -2.20
N GLY A 263 -5.28 36.33 -2.93
CA GLY A 263 -6.28 37.33 -3.30
C GLY A 263 -6.08 38.00 -4.66
N TYR A 264 -5.11 37.55 -5.45
CA TYR A 264 -4.87 38.06 -6.80
C TYR A 264 -5.70 37.28 -7.81
N MET A 265 -6.98 37.66 -7.93
CA MET A 265 -7.93 36.96 -8.82
C MET A 265 -7.60 37.11 -10.30
N ASP A 266 -7.05 38.27 -10.70
CA ASP A 266 -6.69 38.62 -12.07
C ASP A 266 -5.27 38.20 -12.46
N ALA A 267 -4.56 37.49 -11.56
CA ALA A 267 -3.21 37.06 -11.86
C ALA A 267 -3.18 36.11 -13.05
N ILE A 268 -2.37 36.41 -14.03
CA ILE A 268 -2.19 35.60 -15.24
C ILE A 268 -0.71 35.30 -15.53
N LEU A 269 -0.48 34.15 -16.13
CA LEU A 269 0.83 33.82 -16.70
C LEU A 269 0.85 34.30 -18.15
N VAL A 270 1.41 35.48 -18.38
CA VAL A 270 1.42 36.15 -19.69
C VAL A 270 2.22 35.35 -20.73
N SER A 271 3.36 34.84 -20.31
CA SER A 271 4.20 33.99 -21.18
C SER A 271 4.99 32.99 -20.35
N ASP A 272 5.22 31.83 -20.96
CA ASP A 272 6.15 30.85 -20.41
C ASP A 272 6.96 30.21 -21.54
N SER A 273 8.23 29.98 -21.28
CA SER A 273 9.10 29.31 -22.24
C SER A 273 10.13 28.43 -21.55
N VAL A 274 10.51 27.36 -22.25
CA VAL A 274 11.55 26.44 -21.84
C VAL A 274 12.64 26.47 -22.89
N VAL A 275 13.79 27.05 -22.55
CA VAL A 275 14.89 27.31 -23.47
C VAL A 275 16.02 26.31 -23.19
N PRO A 276 16.53 25.58 -24.18
CA PRO A 276 17.70 24.72 -24.01
C PRO A 276 18.93 25.50 -23.53
N SER A 277 19.61 24.97 -22.52
CA SER A 277 20.84 25.51 -21.95
C SER A 277 21.88 24.38 -21.84
N GLY A 278 22.58 24.09 -22.92
CA GLY A 278 23.44 22.90 -23.06
C GLY A 278 22.59 21.61 -22.97
N ASN A 279 22.93 20.73 -22.03
CA ASN A 279 22.16 19.50 -21.77
C ASN A 279 20.96 19.71 -20.82
N ASP A 280 20.79 20.92 -20.29
CA ASP A 280 19.74 21.27 -19.31
C ASP A 280 18.76 22.27 -19.95
N VAL A 281 17.83 22.80 -19.16
CA VAL A 281 16.87 23.80 -19.63
C VAL A 281 16.78 24.97 -18.65
N ASP A 282 16.61 26.18 -19.22
CA ASP A 282 16.21 27.36 -18.49
C ASP A 282 14.70 27.61 -18.67
N ILE A 283 14.03 27.94 -17.60
CA ILE A 283 12.58 28.18 -17.58
C ILE A 283 12.35 29.67 -17.35
N TYR A 284 11.55 30.27 -18.21
CA TYR A 284 11.12 31.66 -18.08
C TYR A 284 9.61 31.69 -17.88
N MET A 285 9.16 32.41 -16.87
CA MET A 285 7.75 32.63 -16.56
C MET A 285 7.51 34.12 -16.32
N THR A 286 6.65 34.74 -17.11
CA THR A 286 6.26 36.15 -16.95
C THR A 286 4.84 36.16 -16.37
N VAL A 287 4.71 36.75 -15.19
CA VAL A 287 3.46 36.83 -14.45
C VAL A 287 3.02 38.31 -14.41
N GLU A 288 1.77 38.54 -14.62
CA GLU A 288 1.07 39.80 -14.30
C GLU A 288 0.19 39.52 -13.09
N GLU A 289 0.50 40.16 -11.95
CA GLU A 289 -0.15 39.83 -10.67
C GLU A 289 -1.56 40.41 -10.53
N GLY A 290 -1.85 41.50 -11.21
CA GLY A 290 -3.10 42.25 -11.01
C GLY A 290 -3.19 42.91 -9.64
N GLN A 291 -4.38 43.28 -9.23
CA GLN A 291 -4.62 43.86 -7.90
C GLN A 291 -5.11 42.76 -6.93
N ARG A 292 -4.96 43.05 -5.63
CA ARG A 292 -5.34 42.17 -4.55
C ARG A 292 -6.76 42.49 -4.11
N TYR A 293 -7.63 41.45 -4.03
CA TYR A 293 -9.03 41.62 -3.70
C TYR A 293 -9.35 41.20 -2.27
N PHE A 294 -10.34 41.90 -1.68
CA PHE A 294 -10.87 41.66 -0.33
C PHE A 294 -12.38 41.38 -0.39
N VAL A 295 -12.87 40.60 0.55
CA VAL A 295 -14.29 40.29 0.67
C VAL A 295 -15.03 41.48 1.27
N ARG A 296 -15.96 42.08 0.53
CA ARG A 296 -16.80 43.18 0.98
C ARG A 296 -18.10 42.68 1.61
N ASN A 297 -18.74 41.73 0.96
CA ASN A 297 -20.00 41.12 1.43
C ASN A 297 -20.07 39.66 1.03
N ILE A 298 -20.78 38.86 1.86
CA ILE A 298 -21.09 37.45 1.54
C ILE A 298 -22.59 37.29 1.77
N GLU A 299 -23.30 36.97 0.72
CA GLU A 299 -24.75 36.72 0.74
C GLU A 299 -25.03 35.24 0.44
N TRP A 300 -25.93 34.66 1.18
CA TRP A 300 -26.39 33.30 1.00
C TRP A 300 -27.79 33.32 0.41
N VAL A 301 -27.97 32.61 -0.70
CA VAL A 301 -29.27 32.59 -1.42
C VAL A 301 -29.69 31.14 -1.61
N GLY A 302 -30.93 30.85 -1.19
CA GLY A 302 -31.55 29.54 -1.38
C GLY A 302 -31.31 28.55 -0.22
N ASN A 303 -30.72 28.99 0.91
CA ASN A 303 -30.53 28.20 2.12
C ASN A 303 -31.80 28.18 2.99
N THR A 304 -32.70 27.24 2.73
CA THR A 304 -33.95 27.12 3.50
C THR A 304 -33.81 26.17 4.69
N LEU A 305 -32.88 25.23 4.67
CA LEU A 305 -32.68 24.19 5.68
C LEU A 305 -31.74 24.62 6.82
N TYR A 306 -30.76 25.42 6.52
CA TYR A 306 -29.74 25.84 7.49
C TYR A 306 -29.67 27.36 7.60
N PRO A 307 -29.56 27.91 8.82
CA PRO A 307 -29.48 29.35 9.03
C PRO A 307 -28.16 29.89 8.49
N THR A 308 -28.23 31.11 7.93
CA THR A 308 -27.09 31.84 7.34
C THR A 308 -25.92 31.98 8.30
N GLU A 309 -26.18 32.22 9.57
CA GLU A 309 -25.15 32.36 10.61
C GLU A 309 -24.31 31.08 10.73
N GLY A 310 -24.98 29.91 10.79
CA GLY A 310 -24.30 28.61 10.90
C GLY A 310 -23.46 28.28 9.66
N LEU A 311 -23.97 28.59 8.46
CA LEU A 311 -23.24 28.41 7.20
C LEU A 311 -22.02 29.35 7.13
N GLY A 312 -22.17 30.60 7.62
CA GLY A 312 -21.10 31.58 7.70
C GLY A 312 -19.96 31.14 8.66
N GLU A 313 -20.33 30.55 9.80
CA GLU A 313 -19.33 29.99 10.73
C GLU A 313 -18.54 28.83 10.10
N LEU A 314 -19.21 27.97 9.36
CA LEU A 314 -18.55 26.87 8.64
C LEU A 314 -17.69 27.36 7.50
N LEU A 315 -18.07 28.42 6.81
CA LEU A 315 -17.30 29.01 5.72
C LEU A 315 -15.94 29.55 6.17
N ARG A 316 -15.85 30.06 7.41
CA ARG A 316 -14.63 30.64 8.00
C ARG A 316 -14.02 31.76 7.13
N MET A 317 -14.83 32.50 6.43
CA MET A 317 -14.47 33.68 5.64
C MET A 317 -15.40 34.84 6.04
N LYS A 318 -14.82 36.03 6.30
CA LYS A 318 -15.56 37.17 6.81
C LYS A 318 -15.31 38.38 5.93
N LYS A 319 -16.21 39.38 6.07
CA LYS A 319 -16.02 40.72 5.51
C LYS A 319 -14.68 41.30 5.94
N GLY A 320 -13.91 41.83 4.99
CA GLY A 320 -12.56 42.39 5.19
C GLY A 320 -11.44 41.36 5.02
N ASP A 321 -11.76 40.07 4.97
CA ASP A 321 -10.75 39.06 4.68
C ASP A 321 -10.25 39.16 3.23
N VAL A 322 -9.04 38.70 3.01
CA VAL A 322 -8.52 38.57 1.66
C VAL A 322 -9.33 37.53 0.90
N PHE A 323 -9.74 37.86 -0.32
CA PHE A 323 -10.47 36.94 -1.18
C PHE A 323 -9.58 35.77 -1.58
N ASN A 324 -9.77 34.64 -0.95
CA ASN A 324 -9.03 33.43 -1.20
C ASN A 324 -9.93 32.38 -1.85
N GLN A 325 -9.89 32.32 -3.18
CA GLN A 325 -10.74 31.41 -3.97
C GLN A 325 -10.50 29.93 -3.63
N LYS A 326 -9.27 29.57 -3.31
CA LYS A 326 -8.98 28.20 -2.90
C LYS A 326 -9.62 27.87 -1.55
N HIS A 327 -9.44 28.76 -0.56
CA HIS A 327 -10.07 28.60 0.76
C HIS A 327 -11.59 28.52 0.63
N LEU A 328 -12.19 29.38 -0.19
CA LEU A 328 -13.63 29.36 -0.47
C LEU A 328 -14.06 28.00 -1.01
N ASN A 329 -13.39 27.47 -2.03
CA ASN A 329 -13.70 26.15 -2.60
C ASN A 329 -13.48 25.02 -1.60
N ASP A 330 -12.39 25.06 -0.84
CA ASP A 330 -12.10 24.06 0.19
C ASP A 330 -13.19 24.07 1.27
N ARG A 331 -13.61 25.25 1.74
CA ARG A 331 -14.67 25.38 2.75
C ARG A 331 -16.07 25.07 2.24
N LEU A 332 -16.34 25.25 0.94
CA LEU A 332 -17.61 24.86 0.36
C LEU A 332 -17.69 23.37 0.03
N LYS A 333 -16.60 22.74 -0.46
CA LYS A 333 -16.66 21.38 -1.04
C LYS A 333 -15.51 20.47 -0.65
N GLY A 334 -14.32 21.00 -0.33
CA GLY A 334 -13.07 20.24 -0.22
C GLY A 334 -12.78 19.65 1.16
N ASP A 335 -13.02 20.42 2.21
CA ASP A 335 -12.72 20.03 3.59
C ASP A 335 -13.71 19.00 4.13
N ASP A 336 -13.30 18.22 5.13
CA ASP A 336 -14.17 17.23 5.78
C ASP A 336 -15.38 17.90 6.46
N ASP A 337 -15.19 19.11 7.00
CA ASP A 337 -16.22 19.96 7.61
C ASP A 337 -16.73 21.06 6.66
N ALA A 338 -16.65 20.84 5.35
CA ALA A 338 -17.15 21.78 4.35
C ALA A 338 -18.68 21.93 4.40
N VAL A 339 -19.17 23.11 4.04
CA VAL A 339 -20.60 23.42 4.00
C VAL A 339 -21.39 22.39 3.18
N GLY A 340 -20.87 21.99 2.02
CA GLY A 340 -21.54 20.99 1.18
C GLY A 340 -21.67 19.63 1.85
N ASN A 341 -20.73 19.25 2.74
CA ASN A 341 -20.82 17.99 3.47
C ASN A 341 -21.96 17.99 4.50
N LEU A 342 -22.35 19.16 5.03
CA LEU A 342 -23.53 19.25 5.90
C LEU A 342 -24.79 18.79 5.14
N TYR A 343 -24.94 19.18 3.88
CA TYR A 343 -26.03 18.74 3.01
C TYR A 343 -25.90 17.26 2.63
N TYR A 344 -24.71 16.85 2.18
CA TYR A 344 -24.46 15.47 1.76
C TYR A 344 -24.64 14.46 2.91
N ASN A 345 -24.28 14.82 4.14
CA ASN A 345 -24.43 13.93 5.30
C ASN A 345 -25.89 13.76 5.74
N ASN A 346 -26.76 14.67 5.33
CA ASN A 346 -28.20 14.63 5.59
C ASN A 346 -29.04 14.23 4.35
N GLY A 347 -28.42 13.56 3.37
CA GLY A 347 -29.11 12.98 2.22
C GLY A 347 -29.32 13.92 1.04
N TYR A 348 -28.91 15.18 1.10
CA TYR A 348 -29.12 16.15 0.02
C TYR A 348 -28.04 16.03 -1.05
N VAL A 349 -27.99 14.89 -1.72
CA VAL A 349 -27.02 14.55 -2.77
C VAL A 349 -27.14 15.45 -4.01
N PHE A 350 -28.31 15.97 -4.26
CA PHE A 350 -28.58 16.86 -5.39
C PHE A 350 -28.26 18.32 -5.10
N SER A 351 -27.81 18.63 -3.88
CA SER A 351 -27.46 19.99 -3.50
C SER A 351 -26.28 20.52 -4.31
N GLN A 352 -26.39 21.76 -4.74
CA GLN A 352 -25.34 22.47 -5.45
C GLN A 352 -25.05 23.78 -4.74
N LEU A 353 -23.77 24.06 -4.53
CA LEU A 353 -23.26 25.29 -3.97
C LEU A 353 -22.42 25.97 -5.03
N ASP A 354 -22.85 27.15 -5.48
CA ASP A 354 -22.21 27.92 -6.52
C ASP A 354 -21.82 29.31 -6.00
N PRO A 355 -20.53 29.54 -5.70
CA PRO A 355 -20.06 30.85 -5.30
C PRO A 355 -19.86 31.76 -6.53
N VAL A 356 -20.59 32.85 -6.59
CA VAL A 356 -20.55 33.82 -7.67
C VAL A 356 -20.04 35.16 -7.15
N VAL A 357 -19.10 35.76 -7.85
CA VAL A 357 -18.73 37.16 -7.64
C VAL A 357 -19.75 38.00 -8.40
N VAL A 358 -20.63 38.68 -7.66
CA VAL A 358 -21.73 39.47 -8.27
C VAL A 358 -21.34 40.91 -8.56
N ASN A 359 -20.37 41.41 -7.81
CA ASN A 359 -19.93 42.79 -8.01
C ASN A 359 -18.45 42.94 -7.56
N VAL A 360 -17.73 43.79 -8.25
CA VAL A 360 -16.37 44.18 -7.94
C VAL A 360 -16.32 45.71 -7.86
N VAL A 361 -15.97 46.24 -6.69
CA VAL A 361 -15.84 47.69 -6.46
C VAL A 361 -14.42 47.96 -5.98
N GLU A 362 -13.65 48.61 -6.83
CA GLU A 362 -12.21 48.85 -6.59
C GLU A 362 -11.44 47.54 -6.30
N ASP A 363 -11.00 47.34 -5.08
CA ASP A 363 -10.26 46.18 -4.60
C ASP A 363 -11.12 45.19 -3.81
N SER A 364 -12.45 45.34 -3.87
CA SER A 364 -13.37 44.57 -3.01
C SER A 364 -14.42 43.86 -3.83
N VAL A 365 -14.69 42.60 -3.43
CA VAL A 365 -15.67 41.70 -4.08
C VAL A 365 -16.88 41.41 -3.21
N ASP A 366 -18.05 41.39 -3.83
CA ASP A 366 -19.30 40.88 -3.26
C ASP A 366 -19.51 39.45 -3.74
N LEU A 367 -19.61 38.55 -2.77
CA LEU A 367 -19.87 37.15 -3.02
C LEU A 367 -21.33 36.80 -2.76
N GLU A 368 -21.93 36.09 -3.71
CA GLU A 368 -23.23 35.46 -3.52
C GLU A 368 -23.04 33.95 -3.62
N ILE A 369 -23.34 33.24 -2.54
CA ILE A 369 -23.27 31.77 -2.52
C ILE A 369 -24.68 31.24 -2.77
N ARG A 370 -24.89 30.78 -3.99
CA ARG A 370 -26.19 30.24 -4.45
C ARG A 370 -26.28 28.80 -4.06
N ILE A 371 -27.31 28.45 -3.31
CA ILE A 371 -27.56 27.08 -2.88
C ILE A 371 -28.85 26.59 -3.52
N PHE A 372 -28.70 25.48 -4.24
CA PHE A 372 -29.82 24.65 -4.64
C PHE A 372 -29.81 23.41 -3.75
N GLU A 373 -30.76 23.31 -2.81
CA GLU A 373 -30.74 22.23 -1.80
C GLU A 373 -31.20 20.88 -2.37
N GLY A 374 -32.16 20.88 -3.29
CA GLY A 374 -32.74 19.70 -3.87
C GLY A 374 -33.58 18.87 -2.89
N VAL A 375 -33.81 17.60 -3.23
CA VAL A 375 -34.55 16.65 -2.40
C VAL A 375 -33.59 15.71 -1.68
N GLN A 376 -34.04 15.15 -0.55
CA GLN A 376 -33.28 14.10 0.14
C GLN A 376 -33.29 12.81 -0.68
N ALA A 377 -32.17 12.15 -0.72
CA ALA A 377 -32.01 10.88 -1.42
C ALA A 377 -31.79 9.72 -0.46
N HIS A 378 -32.52 8.64 -0.69
CA HIS A 378 -32.32 7.36 -0.02
C HIS A 378 -31.48 6.43 -0.91
N ILE A 379 -30.71 5.56 -0.29
CA ILE A 379 -29.93 4.55 -0.99
C ILE A 379 -30.86 3.47 -1.51
N SER A 380 -30.90 3.27 -2.82
CA SER A 380 -31.69 2.20 -3.45
C SER A 380 -30.92 0.90 -3.52
N HIS A 381 -29.76 0.90 -4.18
CA HIS A 381 -28.96 -0.30 -4.34
C HIS A 381 -27.52 -0.06 -3.95
N VAL A 382 -26.89 -1.11 -3.39
CA VAL A 382 -25.45 -1.15 -3.14
C VAL A 382 -24.89 -2.40 -3.82
N ARG A 383 -24.10 -2.18 -4.88
CA ARG A 383 -23.44 -3.25 -5.65
C ARG A 383 -21.97 -3.32 -5.33
N ILE A 384 -21.42 -4.55 -5.34
CA ILE A 384 -20.01 -4.81 -5.07
C ILE A 384 -19.48 -5.66 -6.22
N THR A 385 -18.35 -5.25 -6.82
CA THR A 385 -17.71 -5.95 -7.93
C THR A 385 -16.20 -6.05 -7.71
N GLY A 386 -15.54 -7.07 -8.29
CA GLY A 386 -14.09 -7.23 -8.22
C GLY A 386 -13.56 -7.86 -6.92
N ASN A 387 -14.44 -8.45 -6.12
CA ASN A 387 -14.10 -9.15 -4.89
C ASN A 387 -13.78 -10.64 -5.10
N ASP A 388 -13.03 -10.98 -6.15
CA ASP A 388 -12.78 -12.35 -6.61
C ASP A 388 -12.12 -13.28 -5.58
N ARG A 389 -11.41 -12.73 -4.59
CA ARG A 389 -10.71 -13.47 -3.54
C ARG A 389 -11.44 -13.47 -2.21
N VAL A 390 -12.48 -12.66 -2.08
CA VAL A 390 -13.19 -12.40 -0.82
C VAL A 390 -14.67 -12.59 -1.05
N TYR A 391 -15.34 -13.26 -0.15
CA TYR A 391 -16.79 -13.38 -0.23
C TYR A 391 -17.46 -12.02 -0.07
N GLU A 392 -18.53 -11.78 -0.79
CA GLU A 392 -19.27 -10.51 -0.78
C GLU A 392 -19.69 -10.07 0.62
N ASN A 393 -20.12 -11.01 1.45
CA ASN A 393 -20.53 -10.73 2.83
C ASN A 393 -19.41 -10.10 3.67
N VAL A 394 -18.14 -10.36 3.36
CA VAL A 394 -16.98 -9.77 4.07
C VAL A 394 -16.88 -8.28 3.79
N VAL A 395 -17.14 -7.86 2.55
CA VAL A 395 -17.19 -6.44 2.18
C VAL A 395 -18.48 -5.80 2.68
N ARG A 396 -19.62 -6.42 2.41
CA ARG A 396 -20.94 -5.88 2.71
C ARG A 396 -21.17 -5.59 4.19
N ARG A 397 -20.61 -6.40 5.08
CA ARG A 397 -20.72 -6.20 6.53
C ARG A 397 -19.97 -4.97 7.05
N GLU A 398 -18.99 -4.48 6.31
CA GLU A 398 -18.22 -3.26 6.68
C GLU A 398 -18.89 -1.98 6.16
N LEU A 399 -19.84 -2.10 5.23
CA LEU A 399 -20.56 -0.95 4.69
C LEU A 399 -21.48 -0.32 5.72
N LYS A 400 -21.40 0.99 5.85
CA LYS A 400 -22.27 1.80 6.73
C LYS A 400 -23.50 2.33 5.99
N ASN A 401 -23.40 2.51 4.67
CA ASN A 401 -24.50 2.92 3.81
C ASN A 401 -25.26 1.67 3.35
N LYS A 402 -26.50 1.51 3.78
CA LYS A 402 -27.34 0.35 3.45
C LYS A 402 -28.53 0.79 2.60
N PRO A 403 -29.07 -0.11 1.78
CA PRO A 403 -30.33 0.16 1.09
C PRO A 403 -31.43 0.58 2.10
N GLY A 404 -32.14 1.67 1.77
CA GLY A 404 -33.17 2.28 2.61
C GLY A 404 -32.68 3.39 3.53
N ASP A 405 -31.39 3.48 3.83
CA ASP A 405 -30.83 4.57 4.64
C ASP A 405 -30.79 5.87 3.82
N LEU A 406 -30.81 7.01 4.50
CA LEU A 406 -30.47 8.30 3.90
C LEU A 406 -29.00 8.27 3.44
N PHE A 407 -28.72 8.86 2.29
CA PHE A 407 -27.34 8.99 1.84
C PHE A 407 -26.52 9.85 2.83
N SER A 408 -25.32 9.41 3.16
CA SER A 408 -24.37 10.15 3.97
C SER A 408 -22.96 9.97 3.42
N LYS A 409 -22.28 11.08 3.14
CA LYS A 409 -20.90 11.10 2.67
C LYS A 409 -19.95 10.58 3.76
N ASP A 410 -20.19 10.93 5.01
CA ASP A 410 -19.38 10.43 6.15
C ASP A 410 -19.46 8.90 6.26
N ALA A 411 -20.68 8.35 6.16
CA ALA A 411 -20.88 6.91 6.16
C ALA A 411 -20.20 6.23 4.95
N LEU A 412 -20.20 6.88 3.78
CA LEU A 412 -19.51 6.41 2.58
C LEU A 412 -17.99 6.39 2.80
N MET A 413 -17.42 7.51 3.27
CA MET A 413 -15.99 7.60 3.54
C MET A 413 -15.54 6.67 4.65
N ARG A 414 -16.41 6.41 5.62
CA ARG A 414 -16.16 5.41 6.64
C ARG A 414 -16.17 4.01 6.05
N SER A 415 -17.12 3.67 5.19
CA SER A 415 -17.16 2.40 4.47
C SER A 415 -15.88 2.20 3.64
N TYR A 416 -15.43 3.25 2.94
CA TYR A 416 -14.16 3.25 2.21
C TYR A 416 -12.98 2.89 3.12
N ARG A 417 -12.86 3.56 4.29
CA ARG A 417 -11.77 3.29 5.25
C ARG A 417 -11.84 1.87 5.82
N GLU A 418 -13.03 1.37 6.15
CA GLU A 418 -13.21 0.01 6.67
C GLU A 418 -12.83 -1.04 5.60
N ILE A 419 -13.23 -0.85 4.33
CA ILE A 419 -12.83 -1.74 3.22
C ILE A 419 -11.31 -1.70 3.00
N ALA A 420 -10.72 -0.51 3.01
CA ALA A 420 -9.27 -0.35 2.87
C ALA A 420 -8.50 -1.02 4.02
N ALA A 421 -9.02 -0.91 5.25
CA ALA A 421 -8.44 -1.52 6.44
C ALA A 421 -8.47 -3.04 6.42
N LEU A 422 -9.36 -3.68 5.67
CA LEU A 422 -9.34 -5.14 5.46
C LEU A 422 -8.03 -5.62 4.83
N GLY A 423 -7.36 -4.79 4.04
CA GLY A 423 -6.08 -5.12 3.40
C GLY A 423 -6.18 -6.13 2.25
N HIS A 424 -7.39 -6.53 1.85
CA HIS A 424 -7.64 -7.53 0.79
C HIS A 424 -7.76 -6.90 -0.60
N PHE A 425 -7.84 -5.57 -0.67
CA PHE A 425 -8.02 -4.82 -1.90
C PHE A 425 -6.90 -3.81 -2.10
N ASP A 426 -6.65 -3.46 -3.34
CA ASP A 426 -5.78 -2.35 -3.66
C ASP A 426 -6.47 -1.03 -3.29
N ALA A 427 -5.87 -0.27 -2.39
CA ALA A 427 -6.44 0.96 -1.88
C ALA A 427 -6.69 2.02 -2.97
N GLU A 428 -5.85 2.05 -4.02
CA GLU A 428 -6.02 2.97 -5.15
C GLU A 428 -7.20 2.57 -6.06
N SER A 429 -7.61 1.30 -6.02
CA SER A 429 -8.72 0.79 -6.83
C SER A 429 -10.09 0.87 -6.14
N ILE A 430 -10.12 1.15 -4.83
CA ILE A 430 -11.38 1.28 -4.10
C ILE A 430 -12.04 2.60 -4.52
N ASN A 431 -13.01 2.51 -5.41
CA ASN A 431 -13.73 3.68 -5.91
C ASN A 431 -15.24 3.47 -5.78
N PRO A 432 -15.90 4.18 -4.86
CA PRO A 432 -17.36 4.20 -4.82
C PRO A 432 -17.90 5.09 -5.94
N ASP A 433 -18.59 4.51 -6.91
CA ASP A 433 -19.33 5.23 -7.95
C ASP A 433 -20.74 5.52 -7.45
N ILE A 434 -21.05 6.80 -7.30
CA ILE A 434 -22.32 7.30 -6.79
C ILE A 434 -23.18 7.67 -7.99
N LYS A 435 -24.35 7.02 -8.14
CA LYS A 435 -25.30 7.24 -9.23
C LYS A 435 -26.60 7.82 -8.68
N PRO A 436 -26.70 9.15 -8.59
CA PRO A 436 -27.93 9.78 -8.14
C PRO A 436 -29.01 9.74 -9.22
N ASP A 437 -30.22 9.40 -8.82
CA ASP A 437 -31.44 9.48 -9.64
C ASP A 437 -32.36 10.58 -9.12
N PRO A 438 -32.34 11.75 -9.75
CA PRO A 438 -33.21 12.88 -9.33
C PRO A 438 -34.69 12.59 -9.49
N THR A 439 -35.07 11.70 -10.43
CA THR A 439 -36.48 11.41 -10.73
C THR A 439 -37.14 10.67 -9.57
N ASN A 440 -36.42 9.74 -8.97
CA ASN A 440 -36.93 8.90 -7.88
C ASN A 440 -36.48 9.37 -6.50
N GLY A 441 -35.60 10.37 -6.38
CA GLY A 441 -34.99 10.78 -5.13
C GLY A 441 -34.13 9.67 -4.49
N THR A 442 -33.45 8.90 -5.32
CA THR A 442 -32.65 7.76 -4.87
C THR A 442 -31.20 7.82 -5.33
N VAL A 443 -30.35 7.01 -4.69
CA VAL A 443 -28.93 6.88 -5.03
C VAL A 443 -28.55 5.41 -5.09
N ASP A 444 -27.91 5.00 -6.17
CA ASP A 444 -27.22 3.72 -6.27
C ASP A 444 -25.73 3.94 -5.96
N ILE A 445 -25.14 3.00 -5.22
CA ILE A 445 -23.69 3.03 -4.88
C ILE A 445 -23.06 1.77 -5.43
N ASP A 446 -22.13 1.92 -6.37
CA ASP A 446 -21.37 0.82 -6.96
C ASP A 446 -19.92 0.82 -6.45
N TRP A 447 -19.54 -0.22 -5.70
CA TRP A 447 -18.19 -0.40 -5.21
C TRP A 447 -17.38 -1.23 -6.21
N GLY A 448 -16.49 -0.58 -6.96
CA GLY A 448 -15.49 -1.25 -7.79
C GLY A 448 -14.24 -1.56 -6.95
N LEU A 449 -13.85 -2.82 -6.86
CA LEU A 449 -12.73 -3.30 -6.06
C LEU A 449 -11.74 -4.07 -6.94
N THR A 450 -10.49 -4.07 -6.59
CA THR A 450 -9.48 -4.97 -7.18
C THR A 450 -8.86 -5.80 -6.07
N SER A 451 -9.14 -7.11 -6.09
CA SER A 451 -8.62 -8.02 -5.08
C SER A 451 -7.12 -8.21 -5.23
N LYS A 452 -6.37 -8.11 -4.12
CA LYS A 452 -4.95 -8.44 -4.05
C LYS A 452 -4.65 -9.58 -3.10
N SER A 453 -3.47 -10.18 -3.19
CA SER A 453 -3.00 -11.11 -2.17
C SER A 453 -2.67 -10.32 -0.90
N SER A 454 -3.20 -10.79 0.21
CA SER A 454 -2.98 -10.21 1.54
C SER A 454 -2.14 -11.12 2.45
N ASP A 455 -1.63 -12.23 1.90
CA ASP A 455 -0.73 -13.12 2.61
C ASP A 455 0.61 -12.42 2.83
N GLN A 456 1.14 -12.51 4.05
CA GLN A 456 2.33 -11.77 4.47
C GLN A 456 3.37 -12.72 5.04
N ILE A 457 4.63 -12.43 4.73
CA ILE A 457 5.78 -13.02 5.39
C ILE A 457 6.35 -11.94 6.30
N GLU A 458 6.37 -12.21 7.61
CA GLU A 458 6.89 -11.30 8.61
C GLU A 458 8.31 -11.71 8.97
N PHE A 459 9.23 -10.78 8.90
CA PHE A 459 10.59 -10.95 9.41
C PHE A 459 10.83 -9.94 10.51
N SER A 460 11.43 -10.39 11.61
CA SER A 460 12.02 -9.47 12.57
C SER A 460 13.39 -10.00 13.02
N LEU A 461 14.30 -9.08 13.22
CA LEU A 461 15.63 -9.31 13.74
C LEU A 461 15.86 -8.38 14.92
N GLY A 462 16.34 -8.92 15.99
CA GLY A 462 16.72 -8.15 17.15
C GLY A 462 18.09 -8.59 17.65
N TYR A 463 18.78 -7.71 18.36
CA TYR A 463 20.05 -8.00 19.02
C TYR A 463 19.93 -7.70 20.50
N GLY A 464 20.27 -8.63 21.34
CA GLY A 464 20.21 -8.51 22.79
C GLY A 464 21.33 -9.25 23.49
N GLN A 465 21.20 -9.41 24.80
CA GLN A 465 22.23 -10.05 25.63
C GLN A 465 22.58 -11.50 25.21
N THR A 466 21.61 -12.21 24.62
CA THR A 466 21.79 -13.58 24.11
C THR A 466 22.19 -13.63 22.63
N GLY A 467 22.53 -12.49 22.02
CA GLY A 467 22.90 -12.39 20.61
C GLY A 467 21.73 -12.00 19.69
N VAL A 468 21.84 -12.41 18.43
CA VAL A 468 20.82 -12.11 17.40
C VAL A 468 19.65 -13.07 17.54
N VAL A 469 18.44 -12.52 17.65
CA VAL A 469 17.18 -13.28 17.61
C VAL A 469 16.46 -13.00 16.31
N GLY A 470 16.20 -14.04 15.55
CA GLY A 470 15.42 -13.98 14.32
C GLY A 470 14.00 -14.54 14.50
N ARG A 471 13.01 -13.87 13.94
CA ARG A 471 11.63 -14.36 13.87
C ARG A 471 11.19 -14.40 12.41
N ILE A 472 10.52 -15.48 12.04
CA ILE A 472 9.84 -15.63 10.76
C ILE A 472 8.39 -15.97 11.05
N GLY A 473 7.46 -15.25 10.42
CA GLY A 473 6.04 -15.50 10.51
C GLY A 473 5.41 -15.60 9.13
N LEU A 474 4.43 -16.48 9.00
CA LEU A 474 3.53 -16.55 7.87
C LEU A 474 2.13 -16.17 8.35
N LYS A 475 1.54 -15.16 7.72
CA LYS A 475 0.23 -14.64 8.10
C LYS A 475 -0.70 -14.62 6.90
N PHE A 476 -1.78 -15.36 7.00
CA PHE A 476 -2.82 -15.51 6.00
C PHE A 476 -4.04 -14.72 6.48
N THR A 477 -4.25 -13.53 5.96
CA THR A 477 -5.27 -12.59 6.49
C THR A 477 -6.66 -12.77 5.88
N ASN A 478 -6.77 -13.54 4.80
CA ASN A 478 -8.04 -13.86 4.14
C ASN A 478 -8.40 -15.35 4.26
N PHE A 479 -7.96 -15.99 5.33
CA PHE A 479 -8.23 -17.40 5.55
C PHE A 479 -9.73 -17.68 5.68
N CYS A 480 -10.14 -18.89 5.32
CA CYS A 480 -11.50 -19.38 5.50
C CYS A 480 -11.50 -20.82 6.05
N MET A 481 -11.72 -20.95 7.34
CA MET A 481 -11.79 -22.26 8.01
C MET A 481 -12.84 -23.17 7.37
N ALA A 482 -14.00 -22.62 7.02
CA ALA A 482 -15.10 -23.39 6.41
C ALA A 482 -14.74 -23.99 5.04
N ASN A 483 -13.76 -23.43 4.34
CA ASN A 483 -13.31 -23.93 3.04
C ASN A 483 -12.18 -24.96 3.15
N LEU A 484 -11.65 -25.22 4.35
CA LEU A 484 -10.56 -26.16 4.56
C LEU A 484 -10.92 -27.57 4.05
N PHE A 485 -12.20 -27.97 4.26
CA PHE A 485 -12.72 -29.27 3.89
C PHE A 485 -13.62 -29.26 2.63
N LYS A 486 -13.82 -28.09 1.98
CA LYS A 486 -14.65 -27.98 0.77
C LYS A 486 -13.80 -28.03 -0.49
N LYS A 487 -14.17 -28.90 -1.45
CA LYS A 487 -13.49 -29.00 -2.75
C LYS A 487 -13.63 -27.74 -3.63
N ASN A 488 -14.75 -27.03 -3.53
CA ASN A 488 -15.12 -25.89 -4.39
C ASN A 488 -14.93 -24.52 -3.69
N GLY A 489 -14.16 -24.45 -2.60
CA GLY A 489 -13.86 -23.18 -1.95
C GLY A 489 -12.84 -22.33 -2.74
N ILE A 490 -12.82 -21.02 -2.50
CA ILE A 490 -11.82 -20.13 -3.11
C ILE A 490 -10.42 -20.55 -2.64
N ARG A 491 -9.57 -21.00 -3.58
CA ARG A 491 -8.20 -21.46 -3.34
C ARG A 491 -7.24 -20.80 -4.33
N ARG A 492 -7.04 -19.49 -4.19
CA ARG A 492 -6.07 -18.73 -5.02
C ARG A 492 -4.72 -18.46 -4.32
N GLY A 493 -4.45 -19.18 -3.22
CA GLY A 493 -3.21 -19.10 -2.44
C GLY A 493 -2.86 -20.47 -1.84
N LEU A 494 -1.90 -20.49 -0.91
CA LEU A 494 -1.45 -21.70 -0.23
C LEU A 494 -2.55 -22.33 0.64
N LEU A 495 -3.37 -21.49 1.28
CA LEU A 495 -4.49 -21.90 2.13
C LEU A 495 -5.83 -21.44 1.54
N PRO A 496 -6.95 -22.07 1.94
CA PRO A 496 -8.28 -21.63 1.53
C PRO A 496 -8.58 -20.21 1.98
N GLN A 497 -9.16 -19.42 1.07
CA GLN A 497 -9.43 -17.99 1.28
C GLN A 497 -10.92 -17.69 1.19
N GLY A 498 -11.29 -16.46 1.56
CA GLY A 498 -12.60 -15.88 1.25
C GLY A 498 -13.32 -15.21 2.41
N ASN A 499 -13.11 -15.62 3.68
CA ASN A 499 -13.92 -15.14 4.81
C ASN A 499 -13.30 -14.01 5.63
N GLY A 500 -12.08 -13.57 5.27
CA GLY A 500 -11.37 -12.53 5.98
C GLY A 500 -10.93 -12.95 7.40
N GLU A 501 -10.79 -14.23 7.66
CA GLU A 501 -10.22 -14.77 8.88
C GLU A 501 -8.70 -14.67 8.81
N THR A 502 -8.03 -14.59 9.94
CA THR A 502 -6.56 -14.58 9.99
C THR A 502 -6.05 -15.87 10.59
N PHE A 503 -5.13 -16.52 9.90
CA PHE A 503 -4.37 -17.65 10.40
C PHE A 503 -2.89 -17.32 10.31
N SER A 504 -2.16 -17.51 11.40
CA SER A 504 -0.72 -17.21 11.43
C SER A 504 0.07 -18.28 12.14
N ILE A 505 1.25 -18.56 11.60
CA ILE A 505 2.26 -19.44 12.20
C ILE A 505 3.54 -18.63 12.28
N SER A 506 4.20 -18.64 13.42
CA SER A 506 5.50 -18.00 13.55
C SER A 506 6.50 -18.85 14.32
N GLY A 507 7.74 -18.74 13.93
CA GLY A 507 8.88 -19.31 14.62
C GLY A 507 9.90 -18.22 14.93
N GLN A 508 10.45 -18.25 16.15
CA GLN A 508 11.48 -17.33 16.61
C GLN A 508 12.62 -18.12 17.20
N THR A 509 13.85 -17.76 16.89
CA THR A 509 15.03 -18.46 17.41
C THR A 509 16.25 -17.55 17.46
N ASN A 510 17.13 -17.79 18.42
CA ASN A 510 18.49 -17.29 18.44
C ASN A 510 19.53 -18.41 18.25
N GLY A 511 19.13 -19.49 17.58
CA GLY A 511 19.96 -20.66 17.34
C GLY A 511 19.76 -21.74 18.42
N ARG A 512 20.77 -21.96 19.28
CA ARG A 512 20.76 -23.09 20.24
C ARG A 512 19.96 -22.80 21.51
N TYR A 513 19.91 -21.54 21.94
CA TYR A 513 19.52 -21.18 23.30
C TYR A 513 18.03 -20.87 23.45
N PHE A 514 17.41 -20.35 22.41
CA PHE A 514 15.99 -19.96 22.44
C PHE A 514 15.27 -20.38 21.19
N GLN A 515 14.12 -21.00 21.36
CA GLN A 515 13.19 -21.34 20.30
C GLN A 515 11.76 -21.07 20.77
N SER A 516 10.96 -20.48 19.92
CA SER A 516 9.54 -20.24 20.20
C SER A 516 8.73 -20.45 18.93
N TYR A 517 7.61 -21.13 19.05
CA TYR A 517 6.68 -21.41 17.98
C TYR A 517 5.29 -20.96 18.40
N SER A 518 4.56 -20.32 17.51
CA SER A 518 3.18 -19.93 17.79
C SER A 518 2.27 -20.16 16.60
N VAL A 519 1.03 -20.51 16.90
CA VAL A 519 -0.07 -20.64 15.95
C VAL A 519 -1.24 -19.81 16.47
N ASN A 520 -1.79 -18.93 15.64
CA ASN A 520 -2.93 -18.11 16.02
C ASN A 520 -3.99 -18.13 14.92
N TYR A 521 -5.23 -18.19 15.35
CA TYR A 521 -6.42 -18.08 14.52
C TYR A 521 -7.33 -16.98 15.04
N ILE A 522 -7.78 -16.09 14.16
CA ILE A 522 -8.68 -14.99 14.50
C ILE A 522 -9.82 -14.95 13.49
N ASN A 523 -11.05 -14.99 13.98
CA ASN A 523 -12.24 -14.76 13.20
C ASN A 523 -12.92 -13.46 13.68
N PRO A 524 -12.86 -12.36 12.93
CA PRO A 524 -13.37 -11.06 13.37
C PRO A 524 -14.90 -10.96 13.36
N TRP A 525 -15.59 -11.92 12.71
CA TRP A 525 -17.04 -11.97 12.61
C TRP A 525 -17.59 -13.35 12.97
N PHE A 526 -17.17 -13.86 14.11
CA PHE A 526 -17.63 -15.15 14.61
C PHE A 526 -19.15 -15.20 14.75
N GLY A 527 -19.77 -16.20 14.11
CA GLY A 527 -21.22 -16.30 14.01
C GLY A 527 -21.86 -15.49 12.88
N GLY A 528 -21.11 -14.69 12.14
CA GLY A 528 -21.53 -14.02 10.88
C GLY A 528 -22.55 -12.88 11.01
N LYS A 529 -23.20 -12.69 12.17
CA LYS A 529 -24.28 -11.71 12.38
C LYS A 529 -23.84 -10.40 13.02
N ARG A 530 -22.78 -10.43 13.81
CA ARG A 530 -22.26 -9.29 14.58
C ARG A 530 -20.73 -9.29 14.55
N PRO A 531 -20.07 -8.14 14.71
CA PRO A 531 -18.62 -8.06 14.76
C PRO A 531 -18.07 -8.57 16.10
N ASN A 532 -18.29 -9.86 16.37
CA ASN A 532 -17.73 -10.55 17.53
C ASN A 532 -16.48 -11.29 17.05
N THR A 533 -15.36 -11.02 17.67
CA THR A 533 -14.10 -11.67 17.35
C THR A 533 -13.93 -12.93 18.18
N LEU A 534 -13.55 -14.04 17.56
CA LEU A 534 -13.01 -15.22 18.22
C LEU A 534 -11.53 -15.30 17.91
N SER A 535 -10.70 -15.44 18.95
CA SER A 535 -9.27 -15.71 18.82
C SER A 535 -8.91 -17.00 19.53
N ILE A 536 -8.06 -17.80 18.90
CA ILE A 536 -7.51 -19.03 19.48
C ILE A 536 -6.01 -19.00 19.22
N GLY A 537 -5.23 -19.17 20.29
CA GLY A 537 -3.77 -19.14 20.22
C GLY A 537 -3.16 -20.32 20.94
N ALA A 538 -2.07 -20.83 20.38
CA ALA A 538 -1.22 -21.79 21.05
C ALA A 538 0.23 -21.42 20.79
N SER A 539 1.06 -21.49 21.83
CA SER A 539 2.51 -21.30 21.67
C SER A 539 3.30 -22.25 22.55
N PHE A 540 4.50 -22.51 22.07
CA PHE A 540 5.52 -23.28 22.78
C PHE A 540 6.83 -22.52 22.70
N SER A 541 7.52 -22.39 23.82
CA SER A 541 8.88 -21.87 23.84
C SER A 541 9.80 -22.76 24.68
N LYS A 542 11.02 -22.84 24.22
CA LYS A 542 12.08 -23.54 24.95
C LYS A 542 13.33 -22.65 24.99
N GLN A 543 13.85 -22.48 26.17
CA GLN A 543 15.17 -21.93 26.40
C GLN A 543 16.05 -22.95 27.07
N THR A 544 17.29 -23.01 26.65
CA THR A 544 18.33 -23.83 27.25
C THR A 544 19.37 -22.94 27.90
N ASP A 545 20.09 -23.52 28.85
CA ASP A 545 21.10 -22.84 29.65
C ASP A 545 22.18 -22.21 28.77
N ILE A 546 22.44 -20.96 29.03
CA ILE A 546 23.63 -20.26 28.56
C ILE A 546 24.53 -20.22 29.79
N SER A 547 25.58 -21.03 29.82
CA SER A 547 26.42 -21.23 30.99
C SER A 547 26.80 -19.90 31.68
N ASP A 548 26.87 -19.91 33.00
CA ASP A 548 27.38 -18.82 33.84
C ASP A 548 28.72 -18.27 33.36
N ASN A 549 29.57 -19.13 32.78
CA ASN A 549 30.82 -18.73 32.17
C ASN A 549 30.70 -17.81 30.95
N TYR A 550 29.61 -17.81 30.21
CA TYR A 550 29.40 -16.87 29.09
C TYR A 550 29.20 -15.44 29.60
N TYR A 551 28.50 -15.26 30.70
CA TYR A 551 28.23 -13.96 31.30
C TYR A 551 29.32 -13.50 32.24
N ASN A 552 29.81 -14.36 33.03
CA ASN A 552 30.96 -14.07 33.89
C ASN A 552 32.23 -13.82 33.07
N SER A 553 32.39 -14.43 31.88
CA SER A 553 33.57 -14.20 31.03
C SER A 553 33.59 -12.82 30.38
N ALA A 554 32.43 -12.29 29.95
CA ALA A 554 32.38 -10.92 29.41
C ALA A 554 32.66 -9.89 30.51
N TYR A 555 32.17 -10.12 31.74
CA TYR A 555 32.40 -9.24 32.87
C TYR A 555 33.80 -9.49 33.51
N TYR A 556 34.22 -10.75 33.63
CA TYR A 556 35.54 -11.10 34.18
C TYR A 556 36.67 -10.90 33.17
N ASN A 557 36.48 -11.09 31.87
CA ASN A 557 37.51 -10.76 30.90
C ASN A 557 37.82 -9.26 30.84
N ASN A 558 36.83 -8.39 31.01
CA ASN A 558 37.11 -6.97 31.13
C ASN A 558 37.80 -6.60 32.47
N TYR A 559 37.54 -7.32 33.54
CA TYR A 559 38.14 -7.06 34.84
C TYR A 559 39.50 -7.74 35.01
N TYR A 560 39.68 -8.96 34.56
CA TYR A 560 40.95 -9.70 34.64
C TYR A 560 41.87 -9.47 33.46
N SER A 561 41.37 -9.11 32.27
CA SER A 561 42.25 -8.70 31.16
C SER A 561 42.96 -7.39 31.45
N SER A 562 42.33 -6.45 32.12
CA SER A 562 43.00 -5.23 32.59
C SER A 562 44.01 -5.51 33.69
N PHE A 563 43.82 -6.56 34.45
CA PHE A 563 44.78 -6.97 35.51
C PHE A 563 45.92 -7.82 34.96
N LEU A 564 45.68 -8.68 33.99
CA LEU A 564 46.69 -9.54 33.34
C LEU A 564 47.51 -8.86 32.24
N TYR A 565 46.98 -7.81 31.58
CA TYR A 565 47.76 -6.98 30.66
C TYR A 565 48.85 -6.18 31.39
N GLY A 566 48.73 -6.02 32.73
CA GLY A 566 49.78 -5.47 33.59
C GLY A 566 50.91 -6.47 33.98
N MET A 567 50.75 -7.75 33.73
CA MET A 567 51.69 -8.83 34.15
C MET A 567 52.15 -9.73 32.99
N GLY A 568 52.36 -9.23 31.79
CA GLY A 568 53.17 -9.86 30.72
C GLY A 568 53.13 -11.40 30.62
N GLY A 569 52.04 -12.02 30.26
CA GLY A 569 51.98 -13.47 30.05
C GLY A 569 50.97 -13.88 29.00
N GLY A 570 51.46 -14.18 27.78
CA GLY A 570 50.68 -14.64 26.67
C GLY A 570 50.20 -16.10 26.84
N TYR A 571 49.32 -16.48 25.93
CA TYR A 571 48.56 -17.72 25.68
C TYR A 571 47.22 -17.78 26.42
N GLY A 572 46.22 -17.08 25.90
CA GLY A 572 44.81 -17.38 26.13
C GLY A 572 44.40 -18.59 25.30
N TYR A 573 44.28 -19.75 25.87
CA TYR A 573 43.53 -20.84 25.28
C TYR A 573 42.05 -20.44 25.28
N ASN A 574 41.42 -20.54 24.11
CA ASN A 574 39.96 -20.45 23.93
C ASN A 574 39.30 -21.64 24.66
N TYR A 575 39.02 -21.49 25.95
CA TYR A 575 38.39 -22.50 26.80
C TYR A 575 36.85 -22.51 26.62
N TYR A 576 36.29 -21.75 25.68
CA TYR A 576 34.87 -21.39 25.65
C TYR A 576 34.00 -22.14 24.62
N GLU A 577 34.54 -23.25 24.04
CA GLU A 577 33.80 -23.89 22.94
C GLU A 577 32.67 -24.85 23.33
N ASN A 578 32.49 -25.25 24.64
CA ASN A 578 31.56 -26.37 24.91
C ASN A 578 30.81 -26.33 26.24
N TYR A 579 30.16 -25.24 26.64
CA TYR A 579 29.25 -25.27 27.79
C TYR A 579 27.80 -24.92 27.43
N TYR A 580 27.28 -25.59 26.40
CA TYR A 580 25.86 -25.72 26.17
C TYR A 580 25.36 -26.92 26.94
N ASP A 581 24.54 -26.72 27.98
CA ASP A 581 23.87 -27.81 28.69
C ASP A 581 22.41 -27.88 28.20
N PRO A 582 22.10 -28.82 27.27
CA PRO A 582 20.74 -28.98 26.74
C PRO A 582 19.79 -29.57 27.81
N ASP A 583 20.31 -30.09 28.92
CA ASP A 583 19.50 -30.69 29.96
C ASP A 583 18.91 -29.65 30.90
N LYS A 584 19.54 -28.49 31.02
CA LYS A 584 18.99 -27.35 31.73
C LYS A 584 18.06 -26.55 30.80
N SER A 585 16.83 -26.44 31.20
CA SER A 585 15.85 -25.78 30.32
C SER A 585 14.69 -25.12 31.03
N PHE A 586 14.20 -24.06 30.44
CA PHE A 586 12.95 -23.44 30.76
C PHE A 586 12.01 -23.56 29.54
N MET A 587 10.92 -24.27 29.71
CA MET A 587 9.92 -24.46 28.65
C MET A 587 8.61 -23.88 29.07
N THR A 588 7.91 -23.29 28.11
CA THR A 588 6.58 -22.72 28.28
C THR A 588 5.63 -23.28 27.23
N PHE A 589 4.50 -23.75 27.66
CA PHE A 589 3.38 -24.07 26.76
C PHE A 589 2.22 -23.15 27.11
N SER A 590 1.64 -22.48 26.13
CA SER A 590 0.46 -21.64 26.33
C SER A 590 -0.65 -21.98 25.36
N PHE A 591 -1.87 -21.87 25.85
CA PHE A 591 -3.09 -21.95 25.08
C PHE A 591 -4.03 -20.84 25.51
N SER A 592 -4.65 -20.13 24.53
CA SER A 592 -5.62 -19.10 24.84
C SER A 592 -6.82 -19.17 23.91
N ILE A 593 -7.96 -18.77 24.46
CA ILE A 593 -9.19 -18.56 23.73
C ILE A 593 -9.76 -17.20 24.14
N GLY A 594 -9.99 -16.34 23.16
CA GLY A 594 -10.48 -15.01 23.38
C GLY A 594 -11.78 -14.75 22.63
N TRP A 595 -12.62 -13.95 23.23
CA TRP A 595 -13.84 -13.44 22.63
C TRP A 595 -13.84 -11.92 22.71
N GLY A 596 -14.07 -11.25 21.57
CA GLY A 596 -14.10 -9.80 21.45
C GLY A 596 -15.44 -9.30 20.93
N LYS A 597 -15.83 -8.12 21.37
CA LYS A 597 -17.05 -7.44 20.92
C LYS A 597 -16.78 -5.97 20.66
N ARG A 598 -17.11 -5.49 19.46
CA ARG A 598 -17.14 -4.05 19.17
C ARG A 598 -18.37 -3.45 19.85
N LEU A 599 -18.15 -2.44 20.68
CA LEU A 599 -19.21 -1.74 21.39
C LEU A 599 -19.83 -0.68 20.45
N ARG A 600 -21.05 -0.25 20.76
CA ARG A 600 -21.72 0.84 20.05
C ARG A 600 -21.76 2.13 20.85
N TRP A 601 -21.55 2.04 22.13
CA TRP A 601 -21.54 3.14 23.09
C TRP A 601 -20.25 3.08 23.92
N PRO A 602 -19.57 4.18 24.19
CA PRO A 602 -19.87 5.59 23.81
C PRO A 602 -19.70 5.89 22.32
N ASP A 603 -18.83 5.17 21.62
CA ASP A 603 -18.65 5.15 20.17
C ASP A 603 -18.28 3.74 19.71
N ASP A 604 -18.26 3.49 18.40
CA ASP A 604 -18.02 2.16 17.84
C ASP A 604 -16.54 1.90 17.54
N TYR A 605 -15.64 2.71 18.07
CA TYR A 605 -14.20 2.45 18.12
C TYR A 605 -13.80 1.63 19.34
N PHE A 606 -14.70 1.46 20.34
CA PHE A 606 -14.45 0.65 21.51
C PHE A 606 -14.59 -0.84 21.22
N ASN A 607 -13.64 -1.61 21.72
CA ASN A 607 -13.66 -3.07 21.71
C ASN A 607 -13.48 -3.59 23.14
N LEU A 608 -14.34 -4.51 23.55
CA LEU A 608 -14.21 -5.27 24.79
C LEU A 608 -13.79 -6.69 24.45
N THR A 609 -12.68 -7.15 25.02
CA THR A 609 -12.16 -8.50 24.83
C THR A 609 -12.09 -9.23 26.15
N ALA A 610 -12.52 -10.47 26.18
CA ALA A 610 -12.30 -11.40 27.28
C ALA A 610 -11.48 -12.58 26.76
N GLU A 611 -10.39 -12.93 27.44
CA GLU A 611 -9.50 -14.02 27.08
C GLU A 611 -9.26 -14.94 28.26
N LEU A 612 -9.47 -16.23 28.06
CA LEU A 612 -9.06 -17.26 28.99
C LEU A 612 -7.78 -17.88 28.48
N SER A 613 -6.73 -17.82 29.27
CA SER A 613 -5.43 -18.39 28.95
C SER A 613 -4.97 -19.41 29.98
N TYR A 614 -4.28 -20.42 29.52
CA TYR A 614 -3.56 -21.41 30.31
C TYR A 614 -2.10 -21.43 29.90
N ILE A 615 -1.21 -21.24 30.86
CA ILE A 615 0.22 -21.29 30.64
C ILE A 615 0.82 -22.31 31.60
N ARG A 616 1.60 -23.24 31.08
CA ARG A 616 2.38 -24.18 31.85
C ARG A 616 3.85 -23.85 31.68
N TYR A 617 4.52 -23.58 32.78
CA TYR A 617 5.96 -23.39 32.89
C TYR A 617 6.58 -24.69 33.37
N MET A 618 7.66 -25.14 32.70
CA MET A 618 8.38 -26.36 33.00
C MET A 618 9.86 -26.00 33.13
N MET A 619 10.42 -26.22 34.30
CA MET A 619 11.82 -25.90 34.62
C MET A 619 12.58 -27.18 34.95
N LYS A 620 13.77 -27.32 34.38
CA LYS A 620 14.69 -28.40 34.61
C LYS A 620 16.08 -27.80 34.87
N ASP A 621 16.54 -27.88 36.12
CA ASP A 621 17.83 -27.33 36.59
C ASP A 621 18.10 -25.88 36.18
N TRP A 622 17.00 -25.06 36.18
CA TRP A 622 16.99 -23.68 35.71
C TRP A 622 17.37 -22.73 36.84
N GLN A 623 18.66 -22.36 36.93
CA GLN A 623 19.23 -21.61 38.06
C GLN A 623 18.88 -20.10 38.03
N TYR A 624 18.34 -19.58 36.95
CA TYR A 624 18.06 -18.14 36.74
C TYR A 624 16.71 -17.71 37.26
N PHE A 625 16.00 -18.59 37.97
CA PHE A 625 14.69 -18.30 38.50
C PHE A 625 14.56 -18.81 39.94
N LEU A 626 13.55 -18.31 40.67
CA LEU A 626 13.32 -18.71 42.08
C LEU A 626 13.02 -20.21 42.23
N ILE A 627 12.52 -20.83 41.15
CA ILE A 627 12.20 -22.26 41.13
C ILE A 627 13.10 -22.88 40.06
N ASN A 628 13.96 -23.80 40.48
CA ASN A 628 14.95 -24.43 39.63
C ASN A 628 14.35 -25.65 38.90
N ASN A 629 13.48 -26.38 39.56
CA ASN A 629 12.92 -27.64 39.07
C ASN A 629 11.39 -27.68 39.29
N GLY A 630 10.69 -28.29 38.34
CA GLY A 630 9.26 -28.56 38.47
C GLY A 630 8.37 -27.80 37.47
N ASN A 631 7.09 -27.82 37.75
CA ASN A 631 6.10 -27.25 36.86
C ASN A 631 5.21 -26.23 37.59
N CYS A 632 4.94 -25.11 36.97
CA CYS A 632 4.02 -24.12 37.46
C CYS A 632 2.89 -23.95 36.44
N ASN A 633 1.66 -23.73 36.90
CA ASN A 633 0.49 -23.57 36.07
C ASN A 633 -0.14 -22.22 36.33
N ASN A 634 -0.53 -21.55 35.26
CA ASN A 634 -1.18 -20.23 35.30
C ASN A 634 -2.48 -20.30 34.46
N ILE A 635 -3.62 -20.10 35.13
CA ILE A 635 -4.91 -19.91 34.47
C ILE A 635 -5.31 -18.46 34.67
N THR A 636 -5.48 -17.72 33.59
CA THR A 636 -5.75 -16.28 33.68
C THR A 636 -6.99 -15.91 32.87
N LEU A 637 -7.88 -15.15 33.47
CA LEU A 637 -8.93 -14.43 32.79
C LEU A 637 -8.46 -13.00 32.54
N GLY A 638 -8.24 -12.68 31.27
CA GLY A 638 -7.91 -11.34 30.80
C GLY A 638 -9.15 -10.60 30.32
N LEU A 639 -9.36 -9.38 30.79
CA LEU A 639 -10.40 -8.46 30.33
C LEU A 639 -9.71 -7.22 29.78
N THR A 640 -9.99 -6.85 28.54
CA THR A 640 -9.38 -5.69 27.91
C THR A 640 -10.43 -4.81 27.26
N LEU A 641 -10.48 -3.54 27.67
CA LEU A 641 -11.22 -2.48 27.00
C LEU A 641 -10.23 -1.65 26.19
N SER A 642 -10.41 -1.61 24.89
CA SER A 642 -9.56 -0.83 23.97
C SER A 642 -10.40 0.08 23.08
N ARG A 643 -9.82 1.23 22.71
CA ARG A 643 -10.36 2.17 21.74
C ARG A 643 -9.25 2.60 20.81
N ASN A 644 -9.52 2.59 19.52
CA ASN A 644 -8.55 3.05 18.51
C ASN A 644 -9.28 3.80 17.39
N ASN A 645 -9.04 5.12 17.29
CA ASN A 645 -9.57 5.96 16.22
C ASN A 645 -8.45 6.72 15.48
N VAL A 646 -7.25 6.14 15.44
CA VAL A 646 -6.10 6.70 14.75
C VAL A 646 -6.34 6.75 13.23
N ASP A 647 -5.99 7.87 12.61
CA ASP A 647 -6.24 8.15 11.18
C ASP A 647 -5.36 7.33 10.24
N ASN A 648 -4.14 7.01 10.62
CA ASN A 648 -3.19 6.26 9.80
C ASN A 648 -2.29 5.37 10.66
N PRO A 649 -2.16 4.07 10.35
CA PRO A 649 -1.36 3.15 11.16
C PRO A 649 0.16 3.34 11.05
N ILE A 650 0.67 3.96 9.96
CA ILE A 650 2.11 4.10 9.72
C ILE A 650 2.64 5.46 10.20
N TYR A 651 1.95 6.53 9.84
CA TYR A 651 2.24 7.89 10.28
C TYR A 651 0.96 8.56 10.77
N PRO A 652 0.57 8.29 12.03
CA PRO A 652 -0.60 8.91 12.63
C PRO A 652 -0.44 10.43 12.76
N ARG A 653 -1.48 11.16 12.40
CA ARG A 653 -1.54 12.63 12.53
C ARG A 653 -2.59 13.08 13.53
N SER A 654 -3.63 12.27 13.68
CA SER A 654 -4.74 12.55 14.59
C SER A 654 -5.32 11.26 15.16
N GLY A 655 -6.01 11.39 16.27
CA GLY A 655 -6.67 10.28 16.94
C GLY A 655 -5.94 9.80 18.19
N SER A 656 -6.46 8.75 18.77
CA SER A 656 -5.95 8.18 20.02
C SER A 656 -6.11 6.67 20.06
N GLU A 657 -5.19 6.03 20.72
CA GLU A 657 -5.28 4.65 21.17
C GLU A 657 -5.41 4.63 22.69
N PHE A 658 -6.28 3.82 23.20
CA PHE A 658 -6.50 3.64 24.62
C PHE A 658 -6.70 2.15 24.91
N MET A 659 -6.07 1.64 25.97
CA MET A 659 -6.23 0.26 26.43
C MET A 659 -6.20 0.22 27.95
N LEU A 660 -7.23 -0.38 28.52
CA LEU A 660 -7.28 -0.77 29.93
C LEU A 660 -7.44 -2.28 29.99
N SER A 661 -6.52 -2.97 30.64
CA SER A 661 -6.59 -4.43 30.80
C SER A 661 -6.45 -4.86 32.25
N ALA A 662 -7.20 -5.89 32.60
CA ALA A 662 -7.14 -6.58 33.87
C ALA A 662 -6.90 -8.06 33.58
N SER A 663 -5.86 -8.65 34.17
CA SER A 663 -5.59 -10.08 34.13
C SER A 663 -5.71 -10.65 35.54
N LEU A 664 -6.62 -11.59 35.72
CA LEU A 664 -7.01 -12.12 37.03
C LEU A 664 -6.82 -13.64 37.02
N THR A 665 -6.11 -14.15 37.97
CA THR A 665 -6.04 -15.59 38.23
C THR A 665 -7.00 -15.98 39.37
N PRO A 666 -7.41 -17.23 39.50
CA PRO A 666 -8.11 -17.68 40.69
C PRO A 666 -7.25 -17.49 41.95
N PRO A 667 -7.83 -17.02 43.05
CA PRO A 667 -7.10 -16.81 44.31
C PRO A 667 -6.96 -18.14 45.06
N TYR A 668 -6.09 -19.03 44.58
CA TYR A 668 -5.91 -20.39 45.14
C TYR A 668 -5.60 -20.39 46.61
N SER A 669 -4.76 -19.42 47.08
CA SER A 669 -4.34 -19.31 48.46
C SER A 669 -5.51 -19.05 49.45
N LEU A 670 -6.67 -18.59 48.97
CA LEU A 670 -7.85 -18.41 49.81
C LEU A 670 -8.62 -19.71 49.99
N PHE A 671 -8.40 -20.71 49.15
CA PHE A 671 -9.19 -21.94 49.15
C PHE A 671 -8.44 -23.18 49.60
N ASP A 672 -7.11 -23.23 49.44
CA ASP A 672 -6.30 -24.43 49.67
C ASP A 672 -5.80 -24.58 51.14
N LYS A 673 -6.03 -23.62 52.01
CA LYS A 673 -5.69 -23.61 53.46
C LYS A 673 -4.22 -23.91 53.79
N LYS A 674 -3.29 -23.70 52.83
CA LYS A 674 -1.85 -23.91 53.05
C LYS A 674 -1.24 -22.72 53.81
N ASP A 675 -0.27 -23.02 54.70
CA ASP A 675 0.49 -21.99 55.39
C ASP A 675 1.65 -21.48 54.51
N TYR A 676 1.34 -20.52 53.65
CA TYR A 676 2.28 -19.88 52.73
C TYR A 676 3.34 -19.03 53.44
N ALA A 677 3.18 -18.72 54.72
CA ALA A 677 4.15 -17.96 55.50
C ALA A 677 5.34 -18.82 55.87
N ASN A 678 5.10 -20.10 56.21
CA ASN A 678 6.13 -21.03 56.61
C ASN A 678 6.70 -21.86 55.44
N LEU A 679 6.01 -21.92 54.31
CA LEU A 679 6.42 -22.66 53.12
C LEU A 679 7.56 -21.93 52.40
N ALA A 680 8.72 -22.62 52.23
CA ALA A 680 9.96 -22.11 51.62
C ALA A 680 10.48 -20.85 52.36
N ASN A 681 10.52 -20.92 53.66
CA ASN A 681 11.04 -19.85 54.53
C ASN A 681 12.54 -20.00 54.84
N ASP A 682 13.03 -21.22 54.82
CA ASP A 682 14.48 -21.50 55.08
C ASP A 682 15.19 -21.78 53.75
N PHE A 683 15.95 -20.79 53.27
CA PHE A 683 16.74 -20.88 52.04
C PHE A 683 17.80 -21.99 52.03
N TYR A 684 18.31 -22.38 53.23
CA TYR A 684 19.34 -23.40 53.40
C TYR A 684 18.79 -24.81 53.57
N SER A 685 17.44 -24.96 53.60
CA SER A 685 16.82 -26.27 53.71
C SER A 685 17.01 -27.08 52.42
N GLU A 686 17.29 -28.37 52.56
CA GLU A 686 17.33 -29.31 51.41
C GLU A 686 15.98 -29.39 50.70
N THR A 687 14.86 -29.09 51.35
CA THR A 687 13.49 -29.12 50.84
C THR A 687 13.09 -27.79 50.19
N TYR A 688 13.90 -26.75 50.31
CA TYR A 688 13.53 -25.38 49.88
C TYR A 688 13.00 -25.30 48.44
N GLN A 689 13.70 -25.95 47.52
CA GLN A 689 13.29 -25.94 46.10
C GLN A 689 11.95 -26.68 45.88
N ASN A 690 11.71 -27.78 46.54
CA ASN A 690 10.45 -28.49 46.49
C ASN A 690 9.32 -27.69 47.11
N GLU A 691 9.56 -26.99 48.20
CA GLU A 691 8.59 -26.12 48.85
C GLU A 691 8.28 -24.89 47.99
N MET A 692 9.31 -24.31 47.34
CA MET A 692 9.12 -23.20 46.37
C MET A 692 8.28 -23.66 45.17
N GLN A 693 8.52 -24.84 44.65
CA GLN A 693 7.72 -25.41 43.57
C GLN A 693 6.29 -25.67 44.02
N GLU A 694 6.06 -26.19 45.22
CA GLU A 694 4.73 -26.40 45.78
C GLU A 694 4.01 -25.08 46.02
N LYS A 695 4.72 -24.06 46.54
CA LYS A 695 4.21 -22.70 46.78
C LYS A 695 3.68 -22.06 45.47
N HIS A 696 4.38 -22.25 44.38
CA HIS A 696 4.05 -21.63 43.09
C HIS A 696 3.48 -22.62 42.05
N ARG A 697 3.10 -23.82 42.44
CA ARG A 697 2.46 -24.81 41.55
C ARG A 697 1.27 -24.25 40.78
N TRP A 698 0.47 -23.45 41.46
CA TRP A 698 -0.61 -22.68 40.88
C TRP A 698 -0.32 -21.21 41.12
N ILE A 699 -0.08 -20.48 40.02
CA ILE A 699 0.27 -19.07 40.07
C ILE A 699 -0.96 -18.25 40.35
N GLU A 700 -0.84 -17.25 41.24
CA GLU A 700 -1.93 -16.33 41.51
C GLU A 700 -1.45 -14.89 41.54
N TYR A 701 -2.22 -14.02 40.90
CA TYR A 701 -2.01 -12.57 40.85
C TYR A 701 -3.26 -11.88 40.32
N HIS A 702 -3.28 -10.56 40.47
CA HIS A 702 -4.08 -9.68 39.65
C HIS A 702 -3.18 -8.60 39.04
N LYS A 703 -3.29 -8.41 37.73
CA LYS A 703 -2.44 -7.50 36.95
C LYS A 703 -3.32 -6.48 36.25
N TRP A 704 -3.00 -5.22 36.40
CA TRP A 704 -3.71 -4.10 35.80
C TRP A 704 -2.76 -3.33 34.92
N LYS A 705 -3.19 -3.02 33.68
CA LYS A 705 -2.40 -2.21 32.76
C LYS A 705 -3.27 -1.16 32.13
N PHE A 706 -2.72 0.03 32.03
CA PHE A 706 -3.27 1.15 31.29
C PHE A 706 -2.26 1.62 30.27
N LYS A 707 -2.68 1.77 29.01
CA LYS A 707 -1.89 2.36 27.94
C LYS A 707 -2.74 3.37 27.21
N SER A 708 -2.17 4.55 26.97
CA SER A 708 -2.79 5.59 26.17
C SER A 708 -1.75 6.21 25.26
N ARG A 709 -2.11 6.44 24.01
CA ARG A 709 -1.29 7.16 23.03
C ARG A 709 -2.19 8.12 22.27
N THR A 710 -1.77 9.38 22.13
CA THR A 710 -2.52 10.37 21.37
C THR A 710 -1.64 11.00 20.30
N TYR A 711 -2.27 11.45 19.23
CA TYR A 711 -1.60 12.09 18.11
C TYR A 711 -2.33 13.38 17.78
N THR A 712 -1.56 14.47 17.69
CA THR A 712 -2.09 15.80 17.39
C THR A 712 -1.22 16.46 16.33
N ALA A 713 -1.79 16.75 15.17
CA ALA A 713 -1.13 17.53 14.14
C ALA A 713 -0.99 18.99 14.59
N LEU A 714 0.23 19.52 14.61
CA LEU A 714 0.52 20.90 15.04
C LEU A 714 0.39 21.92 13.90
N SER A 715 0.29 21.45 12.66
CA SER A 715 0.12 22.31 11.49
C SER A 715 -0.68 21.59 10.41
N GLY A 716 -1.30 22.36 9.51
CA GLY A 716 -2.06 21.79 8.39
C GLY A 716 -1.19 21.14 7.31
N GLY A 717 -1.80 20.33 6.45
CA GLY A 717 -1.19 19.68 5.30
C GLY A 717 -0.64 18.27 5.59
N ASN A 718 -0.28 17.56 4.51
CA ASN A 718 0.16 16.16 4.62
C ASN A 718 1.52 15.99 5.30
N LYS A 719 2.40 16.98 5.21
CA LYS A 719 3.70 17.01 5.89
C LYS A 719 3.66 18.03 7.03
N CYS A 720 3.21 17.59 8.18
CA CYS A 720 3.07 18.42 9.37
C CYS A 720 3.88 17.86 10.54
N PHE A 721 4.20 18.71 11.49
CA PHE A 721 4.67 18.26 12.80
C PHE A 721 3.51 17.59 13.53
N VAL A 722 3.80 16.44 14.13
CA VAL A 722 2.83 15.70 14.95
C VAL A 722 3.40 15.56 16.36
N LEU A 723 2.62 15.97 17.34
CA LEU A 723 2.88 15.69 18.74
C LEU A 723 2.25 14.34 19.07
N SER A 724 3.08 13.39 19.51
CA SER A 724 2.62 12.10 20.05
C SER A 724 2.89 12.06 21.54
N THR A 725 1.89 11.74 22.34
CA THR A 725 2.06 11.52 23.78
C THR A 725 1.70 10.08 24.13
N ARG A 726 2.44 9.48 25.04
CA ARG A 726 2.21 8.12 25.54
C ARG A 726 2.20 8.12 27.07
N VAL A 727 1.26 7.38 27.64
CA VAL A 727 1.19 7.07 29.06
C VAL A 727 0.98 5.58 29.21
N GLU A 728 1.83 4.91 29.96
CA GLU A 728 1.68 3.50 30.30
C GLU A 728 1.86 3.33 31.81
N LEU A 729 0.97 2.55 32.40
CA LEU A 729 0.99 2.20 33.82
C LEU A 729 0.73 0.70 33.94
N GLY A 730 1.42 0.05 34.84
CA GLY A 730 1.18 -1.35 35.13
C GLY A 730 1.35 -1.65 36.61
N LEU A 731 0.45 -2.46 37.14
CA LEU A 731 0.44 -2.89 38.52
C LEU A 731 0.24 -4.40 38.59
N LEU A 732 1.11 -5.10 39.27
CA LEU A 732 1.01 -6.53 39.57
C LEU A 732 0.78 -6.73 41.06
N GLY A 733 -0.45 -7.05 41.43
CA GLY A 733 -0.86 -7.29 42.80
C GLY A 733 -0.91 -8.78 43.18
N HIS A 734 -1.18 -9.04 44.43
CA HIS A 734 -1.25 -10.39 44.99
C HIS A 734 -2.47 -10.51 45.91
N TYR A 735 -3.03 -11.71 46.01
CA TYR A 735 -4.12 -12.01 46.97
C TYR A 735 -3.57 -12.38 48.35
N ASN A 736 -2.39 -13.04 48.36
CA ASN A 736 -1.66 -13.38 49.58
C ASN A 736 -0.24 -12.78 49.53
N LYS A 737 0.14 -12.03 50.57
CA LYS A 737 1.47 -11.39 50.65
C LYS A 737 2.63 -12.34 50.63
N ASN A 738 2.41 -13.58 51.13
CA ASN A 738 3.44 -14.64 51.23
C ASN A 738 3.52 -15.50 49.95
N LYS A 739 2.62 -15.27 48.98
CA LYS A 739 2.56 -15.99 47.69
C LYS A 739 2.56 -15.01 46.54
N ARG A 740 3.49 -14.08 46.48
CA ARG A 740 3.65 -13.19 45.34
C ARG A 740 4.08 -13.98 44.12
N SER A 741 3.49 -13.69 42.98
CA SER A 741 3.90 -14.32 41.72
C SER A 741 5.29 -13.84 41.32
N PRO A 742 6.24 -14.73 41.06
CA PRO A 742 7.52 -14.37 40.45
C PRO A 742 7.42 -14.27 38.93
N PHE A 743 6.29 -14.67 38.35
CA PHE A 743 5.99 -14.57 36.95
C PHE A 743 5.20 -13.27 36.68
N GLU A 744 5.15 -12.86 35.42
CA GLU A 744 4.38 -11.70 34.98
C GLU A 744 4.89 -10.33 35.49
N THR A 745 6.06 -10.29 36.13
CA THR A 745 6.69 -9.04 36.57
C THR A 745 7.08 -8.17 35.37
N PHE A 746 7.30 -6.88 35.61
CA PHE A 746 7.70 -5.92 34.58
C PHE A 746 9.21 -5.77 34.55
N TYR A 747 9.78 -5.88 33.35
CA TYR A 747 11.20 -5.74 33.08
C TYR A 747 11.43 -4.45 32.31
N VAL A 748 11.85 -3.39 32.99
CA VAL A 748 11.81 -2.02 32.49
C VAL A 748 13.20 -1.52 32.10
N GLY A 749 13.28 -0.91 30.91
CA GLY A 749 14.47 -0.34 30.31
C GLY A 749 14.75 -0.88 28.91
N GLY A 750 15.59 -0.19 28.15
CA GLY A 750 16.08 -0.61 26.86
C GLY A 750 15.09 -0.47 25.72
N ASP A 751 15.18 -1.38 24.76
CA ASP A 751 14.41 -1.37 23.52
C ASP A 751 13.02 -2.01 23.63
N GLY A 752 12.68 -2.60 24.79
CA GLY A 752 11.39 -3.23 25.02
C GLY A 752 11.15 -4.54 24.25
N MET A 753 12.17 -5.10 23.61
CA MET A 753 12.01 -6.34 22.87
C MET A 753 12.03 -7.55 23.80
N SER A 754 11.04 -8.42 23.64
CA SER A 754 10.96 -9.68 24.38
C SER A 754 11.95 -10.71 23.85
N GLY A 755 12.39 -11.63 24.71
CA GLY A 755 13.32 -12.70 24.32
C GLY A 755 14.80 -12.42 24.63
N TYR A 756 15.10 -11.30 25.29
CA TYR A 756 16.45 -10.87 25.63
C TYR A 756 16.76 -10.96 27.12
N SER A 757 15.75 -11.27 27.94
CA SER A 757 15.93 -11.44 29.39
C SER A 757 16.03 -12.91 29.75
N TYR A 758 16.83 -13.24 30.79
CA TYR A 758 16.83 -14.58 31.40
C TYR A 758 15.48 -14.95 32.02
N ASN A 759 14.70 -13.93 32.34
CA ASN A 759 13.38 -14.03 32.94
C ASN A 759 12.28 -13.97 31.86
N TYR A 760 12.09 -15.07 31.14
CA TYR A 760 11.07 -15.18 30.10
C TYR A 760 9.62 -15.12 30.59
N ALA A 761 9.45 -15.15 31.89
CA ALA A 761 8.14 -14.97 32.51
C ALA A 761 7.80 -13.50 32.79
N THR A 762 8.66 -12.57 32.42
CA THR A 762 8.47 -11.14 32.62
C THR A 762 7.94 -10.43 31.36
N GLU A 763 7.22 -9.34 31.55
CA GLU A 763 6.80 -8.45 30.45
C GLU A 763 7.85 -7.33 30.29
N THR A 764 8.44 -7.24 29.09
CA THR A 764 9.45 -6.21 28.81
C THR A 764 8.78 -4.88 28.45
N ILE A 765 9.27 -3.81 29.09
CA ILE A 765 8.80 -2.44 28.89
C ILE A 765 10.01 -1.61 28.45
N GLY A 766 9.97 -1.10 27.22
CA GLY A 766 11.05 -0.26 26.70
C GLY A 766 11.09 1.10 27.38
N LEU A 767 12.27 1.57 27.71
CA LEU A 767 12.56 2.97 28.08
C LEU A 767 13.91 3.34 27.49
N ARG A 768 13.90 4.19 26.48
CA ARG A 768 15.10 4.58 25.74
C ARG A 768 16.06 5.40 26.63
N GLY A 769 17.36 5.23 26.41
CA GLY A 769 18.41 5.86 27.24
C GLY A 769 18.83 5.05 28.46
N TYR A 770 18.35 3.80 28.57
CA TYR A 770 18.68 2.85 29.60
C TYR A 770 18.94 1.47 29.00
N ASP A 771 19.76 0.65 29.65
CA ASP A 771 19.94 -0.75 29.25
C ASP A 771 18.70 -1.59 29.53
N ASN A 772 18.57 -2.71 28.83
CA ASN A 772 17.45 -3.63 28.99
C ASN A 772 17.31 -4.08 30.44
N GLY A 773 16.15 -3.80 31.06
CA GLY A 773 15.80 -4.18 32.41
C GLY A 773 16.54 -3.45 33.52
N SER A 774 17.43 -2.51 33.21
CA SER A 774 18.29 -1.83 34.20
C SER A 774 17.54 -1.02 35.24
N LEU A 775 16.27 -0.69 34.99
CA LEU A 775 15.41 0.02 35.92
C LEU A 775 14.58 -0.90 36.81
N THR A 776 14.67 -2.22 36.60
CA THR A 776 13.93 -3.20 37.37
C THR A 776 14.63 -3.49 38.70
N PRO A 777 14.00 -3.31 39.86
CA PRO A 777 14.62 -3.64 41.14
C PRO A 777 15.07 -5.11 41.19
N ASN A 778 16.32 -5.35 41.55
CA ASN A 778 16.97 -6.67 41.60
C ASN A 778 16.92 -7.44 40.26
N GLY A 779 16.64 -6.76 39.13
CA GLY A 779 16.58 -7.38 37.80
C GLY A 779 15.30 -8.18 37.50
N TYR A 780 14.43 -8.41 38.48
CA TYR A 780 13.22 -9.22 38.31
C TYR A 780 12.01 -8.78 39.16
N ASN A 781 12.20 -7.87 40.12
CA ASN A 781 11.16 -7.47 41.06
C ASN A 781 10.35 -6.23 40.61
N GLY A 782 9.95 -6.17 39.37
CA GLY A 782 9.08 -5.11 38.87
C GLY A 782 7.59 -5.44 39.11
N TYR A 783 7.01 -4.98 40.19
CA TYR A 783 5.59 -5.18 40.51
C TYR A 783 4.72 -3.98 40.16
N ALA A 784 5.32 -2.85 39.89
CA ALA A 784 4.67 -1.68 39.34
C ALA A 784 5.62 -1.01 38.34
N TYR A 785 5.06 -0.36 37.34
CA TYR A 785 5.83 0.51 36.44
C TYR A 785 4.98 1.65 35.95
N ASP A 786 5.66 2.73 35.56
CA ASP A 786 5.13 3.77 34.71
C ASP A 786 6.05 4.06 33.54
N ARG A 787 5.49 4.67 32.51
CA ARG A 787 6.20 5.20 31.35
C ARG A 787 5.41 6.34 30.74
N PHE A 788 6.09 7.46 30.59
CA PHE A 788 5.57 8.64 29.91
C PHE A 788 6.51 8.98 28.75
N SER A 789 5.93 9.34 27.60
CA SER A 789 6.71 9.77 26.45
C SER A 789 6.02 10.89 25.73
N ILE A 790 6.79 11.88 25.32
CA ILE A 790 6.37 12.98 24.46
C ILE A 790 7.29 12.97 23.25
N GLU A 791 6.74 12.80 22.05
CA GLU A 791 7.49 12.77 20.81
C GLU A 791 7.01 13.83 19.85
N LEU A 792 7.93 14.58 19.28
CA LEU A 792 7.68 15.47 18.15
C LEU A 792 8.16 14.79 16.87
N ARG A 793 7.24 14.46 15.99
CA ARG A 793 7.49 13.71 14.76
C ARG A 793 7.37 14.60 13.52
N TYR A 794 8.23 14.39 12.52
CA TYR A 794 8.17 15.08 11.24
C TYR A 794 8.44 14.14 10.08
N PRO A 795 7.57 14.08 9.05
CA PRO A 795 7.74 13.18 7.92
C PRO A 795 8.65 13.80 6.86
N PHE A 796 9.71 13.10 6.51
CA PHE A 796 10.56 13.45 5.37
C PHE A 796 9.98 12.93 4.06
N ILE A 797 9.55 11.67 4.06
CA ILE A 797 8.94 11.00 2.91
C ILE A 797 7.65 10.32 3.37
N LEU A 798 6.54 10.64 2.71
CA LEU A 798 5.27 9.91 2.81
C LEU A 798 4.92 9.43 1.41
N GLY A 799 5.08 8.16 1.15
CA GLY A 799 4.81 7.54 -0.14
C GLY A 799 4.10 6.20 0.03
N ALA A 800 3.49 5.70 -1.04
CA ALA A 800 2.79 4.42 -1.01
C ALA A 800 3.73 3.24 -0.66
N SER A 801 4.99 3.30 -1.10
CA SER A 801 5.97 2.21 -0.91
C SER A 801 6.98 2.46 0.20
N THR A 802 7.13 3.69 0.69
CA THR A 802 8.14 4.00 1.71
C THR A 802 7.71 5.23 2.50
N ASN A 803 7.75 5.13 3.82
CA ASN A 803 7.55 6.25 4.71
C ASN A 803 8.78 6.43 5.58
N ILE A 804 9.31 7.66 5.64
CA ILE A 804 10.47 8.01 6.45
C ILE A 804 10.12 9.24 7.27
N TYR A 805 10.25 9.15 8.59
CA TYR A 805 10.07 10.27 9.47
C TYR A 805 11.12 10.31 10.59
N GLY A 806 11.46 11.51 11.01
CA GLY A 806 12.30 11.77 12.15
C GLY A 806 11.46 12.09 13.37
N LEU A 807 12.01 11.84 14.55
CA LEU A 807 11.40 12.18 15.82
C LEU A 807 12.43 12.69 16.82
N ALA A 808 11.99 13.55 17.70
CA ALA A 808 12.67 13.93 18.92
C ALA A 808 11.76 13.60 20.10
N PHE A 809 12.31 13.09 21.18
CA PHE A 809 11.50 12.63 22.29
C PHE A 809 12.07 12.97 23.67
N LEU A 810 11.15 13.04 24.62
CA LEU A 810 11.41 13.01 26.05
C LEU A 810 10.67 11.82 26.62
N GLU A 811 11.35 10.99 27.38
CA GLU A 811 10.77 9.85 28.08
C GLU A 811 11.06 9.93 29.58
N GLY A 812 10.17 9.37 30.36
CA GLY A 812 10.36 9.15 31.79
C GLY A 812 9.60 7.91 32.22
N GLY A 813 10.18 7.18 33.17
CA GLY A 813 9.52 5.98 33.68
C GLY A 813 10.37 5.33 34.78
N ASN A 814 9.78 4.41 35.52
CA ASN A 814 10.45 3.67 36.57
C ASN A 814 9.77 2.33 36.84
N ALA A 815 10.38 1.51 37.67
CA ALA A 815 9.78 0.29 38.19
C ALA A 815 9.96 0.21 39.71
N TRP A 816 8.98 -0.40 40.38
CA TRP A 816 8.96 -0.57 41.83
C TRP A 816 8.78 -2.04 42.23
N ASP A 817 9.42 -2.41 43.30
CA ASP A 817 9.35 -3.75 43.88
C ASP A 817 8.06 -4.04 44.66
N GLU A 818 7.30 -2.99 44.93
CA GLU A 818 5.97 -3.09 45.57
C GLU A 818 4.99 -2.06 45.00
N VAL A 819 3.76 -2.48 44.82
CA VAL A 819 2.67 -1.59 44.39
C VAL A 819 2.45 -0.41 45.35
N LYS A 820 2.68 -0.62 46.66
CA LYS A 820 2.58 0.43 47.68
C LYS A 820 3.62 1.54 47.59
N LYS A 821 4.79 1.23 46.97
CA LYS A 821 5.87 2.19 46.73
C LYS A 821 5.72 2.95 45.41
N PHE A 822 4.70 2.63 44.64
CA PHE A 822 4.45 3.29 43.37
C PHE A 822 4.28 4.79 43.53
N ASN A 823 5.14 5.57 42.87
CA ASN A 823 5.08 7.01 42.79
C ASN A 823 5.36 7.49 41.38
N PRO A 824 4.35 7.91 40.64
CA PRO A 824 4.49 8.26 39.23
C PRO A 824 5.34 9.50 38.95
N PHE A 825 5.76 10.22 40.00
CA PHE A 825 6.65 11.39 39.88
C PHE A 825 8.12 11.04 40.11
N ASP A 826 8.43 9.84 40.62
CA ASP A 826 9.80 9.33 40.75
C ASP A 826 10.24 8.63 39.48
N MET A 827 10.37 9.40 38.40
CA MET A 827 10.70 8.93 37.05
C MET A 827 12.19 9.05 36.74
N LYS A 828 12.73 8.04 36.10
CA LYS A 828 14.03 8.08 35.41
C LYS A 828 13.84 8.65 34.02
N LYS A 829 14.54 9.75 33.72
CA LYS A 829 14.29 10.61 32.55
C LYS A 829 15.33 10.38 31.48
N SER A 830 14.91 10.48 30.23
CA SER A 830 15.79 10.46 29.07
C SER A 830 15.28 11.40 27.97
N ALA A 831 16.19 11.77 27.08
CA ALA A 831 15.87 12.51 25.88
C ALA A 831 16.64 11.95 24.69
N GLY A 832 16.10 12.08 23.51
CA GLY A 832 16.77 11.56 22.33
C GLY A 832 16.14 11.97 21.01
N VAL A 833 16.75 11.47 19.96
CA VAL A 833 16.30 11.65 18.58
C VAL A 833 16.29 10.30 17.87
N GLY A 834 15.44 10.16 16.88
CA GLY A 834 15.36 8.92 16.13
C GLY A 834 14.83 9.08 14.73
N VAL A 835 14.97 8.02 13.97
CA VAL A 835 14.44 7.88 12.61
C VAL A 835 13.64 6.61 12.50
N ARG A 836 12.53 6.70 11.80
CA ARG A 836 11.67 5.57 11.43
C ARG A 836 11.62 5.45 9.93
N ILE A 837 11.81 4.23 9.43
CA ILE A 837 11.75 3.88 8.02
C ILE A 837 10.78 2.72 7.88
N PHE A 838 9.67 2.94 7.20
CA PHE A 838 8.74 1.88 6.87
C PHE A 838 9.03 1.36 5.45
N LEU A 839 9.22 0.04 5.35
CA LEU A 839 9.41 -0.68 4.10
C LEU A 839 8.36 -1.80 4.03
N PRO A 840 7.54 -1.89 2.96
CA PRO A 840 6.41 -2.81 2.89
C PRO A 840 6.74 -4.29 3.12
N MET A 841 7.95 -4.72 2.73
CA MET A 841 8.39 -6.11 2.88
C MET A 841 9.10 -6.41 4.21
N VAL A 842 9.57 -5.39 4.90
CA VAL A 842 10.41 -5.51 6.11
C VAL A 842 9.69 -5.01 7.36
N GLY A 843 8.72 -4.10 7.19
CA GLY A 843 8.04 -3.44 8.29
C GLY A 843 8.72 -2.13 8.70
N MET A 844 8.56 -1.76 9.97
CA MET A 844 9.13 -0.55 10.55
C MET A 844 10.56 -0.81 11.03
N LEU A 845 11.50 0.00 10.57
CA LEU A 845 12.86 0.07 11.06
C LEU A 845 13.02 1.34 11.91
N GLY A 846 13.47 1.19 13.15
CA GLY A 846 13.73 2.31 14.06
C GLY A 846 15.19 2.33 14.51
N ILE A 847 15.79 3.52 14.50
CA ILE A 847 17.10 3.79 15.07
C ILE A 847 16.96 5.02 15.94
N ASP A 848 17.24 4.87 17.22
CA ASP A 848 17.18 5.95 18.20
C ASP A 848 18.53 6.12 18.90
N TRP A 849 18.94 7.35 19.06
CA TRP A 849 19.95 7.74 20.02
C TRP A 849 19.27 8.42 21.20
N ALA A 850 19.57 7.97 22.41
CA ALA A 850 19.00 8.49 23.64
C ALA A 850 20.06 8.67 24.73
N TYR A 851 19.85 9.67 25.57
CA TYR A 851 20.68 9.94 26.75
C TYR A 851 19.83 9.83 28.01
N GLY A 852 20.21 8.90 28.91
CA GLY A 852 19.60 8.74 30.23
C GLY A 852 20.23 9.66 31.25
N PHE A 853 19.41 10.52 31.89
CA PHE A 853 19.88 11.54 32.81
C PHE A 853 20.04 11.06 34.27
N ASP A 854 19.40 9.94 34.59
CA ASP A 854 19.38 9.43 35.94
C ASP A 854 20.22 8.15 36.09
N SER A 855 20.65 7.86 37.29
CA SER A 855 21.37 6.62 37.63
C SER A 855 20.39 5.44 37.64
N VAL A 856 20.87 4.30 37.20
CA VAL A 856 20.15 3.02 37.30
C VAL A 856 20.25 2.43 38.73
N PHE A 857 19.36 1.49 39.02
CA PHE A 857 19.34 0.82 40.32
C PHE A 857 20.69 0.18 40.64
N GLY A 858 21.25 0.49 41.82
CA GLY A 858 22.55 0.00 42.28
C GLY A 858 23.78 0.72 41.73
N SER A 859 23.62 1.68 40.82
CA SER A 859 24.74 2.47 40.28
C SER A 859 24.71 3.92 40.78
N LYS A 860 25.85 4.51 40.96
CA LYS A 860 26.00 5.97 41.25
C LYS A 860 26.24 6.79 39.98
N THR A 861 26.46 6.15 38.85
CA THR A 861 26.71 6.83 37.57
C THR A 861 25.42 7.00 36.77
N TYR A 862 25.33 8.08 36.02
CA TYR A 862 24.24 8.28 35.05
C TYR A 862 24.23 7.19 33.99
N SER A 863 23.07 6.86 33.45
CA SER A 863 22.94 5.86 32.39
C SER A 863 23.72 6.26 31.12
N GLY A 864 23.64 7.52 30.75
CA GLY A 864 24.41 8.07 29.63
C GLY A 864 23.87 7.81 28.24
N SER A 865 24.76 7.64 27.28
CA SER A 865 24.42 7.55 25.85
C SER A 865 24.16 6.11 25.41
N HIS A 866 22.98 5.88 24.79
CA HIS A 866 22.56 4.57 24.29
C HIS A 866 22.05 4.69 22.85
N PHE A 867 22.34 3.65 22.05
CA PHE A 867 21.73 3.44 20.76
C PHE A 867 20.74 2.29 20.84
N HIS A 868 19.55 2.52 20.33
CA HIS A 868 18.49 1.51 20.26
C HIS A 868 18.12 1.25 18.81
N PHE A 869 18.03 -0.02 18.47
CA PHE A 869 17.71 -0.45 17.11
C PHE A 869 16.55 -1.44 17.17
N VAL A 870 15.51 -1.16 16.39
CA VAL A 870 14.30 -1.99 16.33
C VAL A 870 13.92 -2.28 14.89
N LEU A 871 13.59 -3.51 14.62
CA LEU A 871 13.10 -3.97 13.33
C LEU A 871 11.76 -4.68 13.51
N GLY A 872 10.75 -4.23 12.74
CA GLY A 872 9.43 -4.86 12.73
C GLY A 872 8.48 -4.45 13.85
N GLN A 873 8.92 -3.67 14.83
CA GLN A 873 8.09 -3.14 15.92
C GLN A 873 8.31 -1.63 16.09
N GLU A 874 7.32 -0.94 16.63
CA GLU A 874 7.43 0.45 17.06
C GLU A 874 7.65 0.49 18.57
N PHE A 875 8.54 1.36 19.06
CA PHE A 875 8.77 1.60 20.49
C PHE A 875 7.49 1.99 21.20
#